data_afb2870a89b6f142d008f3316d46f6ee
#
_entry.id   afb2870a89b6f142d008f3316d46f6ee
#
_cell.length_a   1.000
_cell.length_b   1.000
_cell.length_c   1.000
_cell.angle_alpha   90.00
_cell.angle_beta   90.00
_cell.angle_gamma   90.00
#
_symmetry.space_group_name_H-M   'P 1'
#
loop_
_entity.id
_entity.type
_entity.pdbx_description
1 polymer ?
#
loop_
_entity_poly.entity_id
_entity_poly.type
_entity_poly.pdbx_seq_one_letter_code
_entity_poly.pdbx_strand_id
1 'polypeptide(L)'
;MLDLHSPRTIAFFSLAGLTTLLCFSAAAADPATVRAVVVAAAGDAPAGIEYRGELAPISRVVPAAPFGVELKLPGGDWQPVRFAAPATAADGTIDCGPATEGPLTLRLKINQKSPALVERSLNVTATAAARFALRFPLDLVGEGQYASFTGPVADRVLCDTVRGGARTETFPVGLFRTADTVYGIAADSPGLWENRCQVLVDPQGNRLAVLAGDGRDPYPFVIKPPEDARDVYQYQMDGWQTLAAGESRRFTTWLFASPARDHYQTQLAAHLAVANAKGWNGSAVEAILRNTSLYLLRRNLALDAEGRPRDGRYIFTSGLSYGWKQWVTDGFYTALGLDDPEKTIEANRAVFWTRMDYEDNAQYYLIWAALMKRTGGTVNDELVKRAYAFIREHEHDGFFVPAPLVGVPKNGGWKTYHDVLPYDDDDCPTSNQGFHCGALLAAQELGLGATDADIDRAIAAYRSLYNAERGFMPTSRKKADTLGQDTLYGATLTYAVFGKNLLTDEQVLAHFRTSEKVKSPYGLRVISQADGALLPGHSGVYCWGGSWFLNDAANYLLAEVHGADPAEIDRLLAERIEREIAHVPAFNESISTVNGQPHGNILYSWNSGYPWLRKEIRRRLGRTGPDPVDAAIDAKLGVVREHDMLRINR
;
A
#
# COMPACT_ATOMS: atom_id res chain seq x y z
N MET A 1 46.50 -3.46 -39.59
CA MET A 1 46.58 -4.09 -40.92
C MET A 1 45.40 -5.04 -41.04
N LEU A 2 44.42 -4.58 -41.74
CA LEU A 2 43.62 -5.18 -42.79
C LEU A 2 42.34 -4.35 -42.94
N ASP A 3 42.37 -3.55 -43.97
CA ASP A 3 41.26 -2.85 -44.61
C ASP A 3 40.29 -3.85 -45.22
N LEU A 4 38.99 -3.56 -45.16
CA LEU A 4 38.03 -3.96 -46.19
C LEU A 4 36.82 -3.03 -46.20
N HIS A 5 36.89 -2.00 -47.03
CA HIS A 5 35.74 -1.29 -47.58
C HIS A 5 35.04 -2.14 -48.64
N SER A 6 33.73 -2.19 -48.63
CA SER A 6 32.90 -2.33 -49.84
C SER A 6 31.44 -1.89 -49.57
N PRO A 7 30.91 -0.95 -50.34
CA PRO A 7 29.51 -0.54 -50.24
C PRO A 7 28.65 -1.45 -51.15
N ARG A 8 27.62 -2.06 -50.58
CA ARG A 8 26.55 -2.71 -51.38
C ARG A 8 25.35 -1.78 -51.50
N THR A 9 25.15 -1.31 -52.71
CA THR A 9 23.97 -0.65 -53.23
C THR A 9 22.76 -1.57 -53.10
N ILE A 10 21.71 -1.13 -52.38
CA ILE A 10 20.41 -1.80 -52.38
C ILE A 10 19.41 -0.92 -53.14
N ALA A 11 18.91 -1.47 -54.24
CA ALA A 11 17.93 -0.87 -55.11
C ALA A 11 16.54 -0.87 -54.42
N PHE A 12 15.90 0.30 -54.40
CA PHE A 12 14.50 0.45 -53.99
C PHE A 12 13.59 -0.07 -55.15
N PHE A 13 12.84 -1.11 -54.90
CA PHE A 13 11.66 -1.43 -55.67
C PHE A 13 10.43 -0.86 -55.00
N SER A 14 9.83 0.13 -55.61
CA SER A 14 8.51 0.65 -55.25
C SER A 14 7.44 -0.33 -55.72
N LEU A 15 6.73 -0.95 -54.79
CA LEU A 15 5.53 -1.68 -55.06
C LEU A 15 4.35 -0.94 -54.44
N ALA A 16 3.61 -0.17 -55.23
CA ALA A 16 2.31 0.34 -54.87
C ALA A 16 1.31 -0.84 -54.86
N GLY A 17 1.05 -1.38 -53.68
CA GLY A 17 0.06 -2.42 -53.46
C GLY A 17 -1.05 -1.87 -52.56
N LEU A 18 -2.27 -1.87 -53.12
CA LEU A 18 -3.53 -1.57 -52.46
C LEU A 18 -3.66 -2.34 -51.14
N THR A 19 -3.47 -1.68 -50.01
CA THR A 19 -3.74 -2.27 -48.70
C THR A 19 -5.21 -2.00 -48.37
N THR A 20 -6.06 -2.96 -48.70
CA THR A 20 -7.42 -3.04 -48.15
C THR A 20 -7.27 -3.22 -46.63
N LEU A 21 -7.50 -2.17 -45.85
CA LEU A 21 -7.65 -2.28 -44.42
C LEU A 21 -8.90 -3.12 -44.13
N LEU A 22 -8.73 -4.42 -43.99
CA LEU A 22 -9.67 -5.24 -43.24
C LEU A 22 -9.56 -4.81 -41.77
N CYS A 23 -10.42 -3.89 -41.36
CA CYS A 23 -10.75 -3.72 -39.95
C CYS A 23 -11.37 -5.04 -39.47
N PHE A 24 -10.53 -5.99 -39.06
CA PHE A 24 -10.99 -7.00 -38.12
C PHE A 24 -11.37 -6.23 -36.84
N SER A 25 -12.67 -6.00 -36.65
CA SER A 25 -13.17 -5.81 -35.31
C SER A 25 -12.77 -7.07 -34.57
N ALA A 26 -11.71 -6.99 -33.77
CA ALA A 26 -11.43 -8.04 -32.81
C ALA A 26 -12.71 -8.15 -31.98
N ALA A 27 -13.47 -9.22 -32.19
CA ALA A 27 -14.54 -9.57 -31.28
C ALA A 27 -13.89 -9.56 -29.89
N ALA A 28 -14.41 -8.73 -29.00
CA ALA A 28 -13.92 -8.67 -27.63
C ALA A 28 -13.95 -10.12 -27.11
N ALA A 29 -12.79 -10.67 -26.82
CA ALA A 29 -12.71 -12.03 -26.29
C ALA A 29 -13.52 -12.06 -24.99
N ASP A 30 -14.30 -13.12 -24.80
CA ASP A 30 -15.14 -13.27 -23.63
C ASP A 30 -14.32 -13.09 -22.34
N PRO A 31 -14.84 -12.38 -21.33
CA PRO A 31 -14.12 -12.14 -20.09
C PRO A 31 -13.79 -13.47 -19.40
N ALA A 32 -12.62 -13.56 -18.78
CA ALA A 32 -12.30 -14.69 -17.93
C ALA A 32 -13.36 -14.82 -16.82
N THR A 33 -13.90 -16.00 -16.63
CA THR A 33 -15.02 -16.22 -15.69
C THR A 33 -14.66 -17.19 -14.58
N VAL A 34 -15.30 -17.02 -13.43
CA VAL A 34 -15.34 -18.00 -12.34
C VAL A 34 -16.71 -17.99 -11.69
N ARG A 35 -17.29 -19.16 -11.49
CA ARG A 35 -18.59 -19.32 -10.83
C ARG A 35 -18.58 -20.49 -9.86
N ALA A 36 -19.34 -20.36 -8.77
CA ALA A 36 -19.61 -21.46 -7.87
C ALA A 36 -20.80 -22.28 -8.37
N VAL A 37 -20.70 -23.59 -8.27
CA VAL A 37 -21.73 -24.53 -8.68
C VAL A 37 -21.96 -25.53 -7.56
N VAL A 38 -23.23 -25.72 -7.19
CA VAL A 38 -23.61 -26.80 -6.28
C VAL A 38 -23.59 -28.11 -7.05
N VAL A 39 -22.80 -29.05 -6.57
CA VAL A 39 -22.74 -30.42 -7.10
C VAL A 39 -23.55 -31.32 -6.18
N ALA A 40 -24.54 -32.01 -6.70
CA ALA A 40 -25.32 -32.98 -5.94
C ALA A 40 -24.47 -34.21 -5.57
N ALA A 41 -24.83 -34.84 -4.45
CA ALA A 41 -24.25 -36.13 -4.08
C ALA A 41 -24.47 -37.16 -5.19
N ALA A 42 -23.44 -37.91 -5.56
CA ALA A 42 -23.52 -38.97 -6.55
C ALA A 42 -22.70 -40.18 -6.09
N GLY A 43 -23.35 -41.34 -5.91
CA GLY A 43 -22.72 -42.50 -5.31
C GLY A 43 -22.17 -42.17 -3.91
N ASP A 44 -20.91 -42.47 -3.67
CA ASP A 44 -20.23 -42.18 -2.42
C ASP A 44 -19.69 -40.74 -2.32
N ALA A 45 -19.82 -39.93 -3.39
CA ALA A 45 -19.35 -38.54 -3.40
C ALA A 45 -20.38 -37.63 -2.70
N PRO A 46 -19.98 -36.84 -1.67
CA PRO A 46 -20.88 -35.93 -0.99
C PRO A 46 -21.29 -34.76 -1.90
N ALA A 47 -22.45 -34.18 -1.62
CA ALA A 47 -22.79 -32.88 -2.19
C ALA A 47 -21.75 -31.84 -1.76
N GLY A 48 -21.44 -30.90 -2.65
CA GLY A 48 -20.42 -29.89 -2.37
C GLY A 48 -20.45 -28.73 -3.33
N ILE A 49 -19.42 -27.90 -3.26
CA ILE A 49 -19.23 -26.73 -4.13
C ILE A 49 -18.02 -26.95 -5.04
N GLU A 50 -18.25 -26.81 -6.34
CA GLU A 50 -17.23 -26.78 -7.38
C GLU A 50 -17.13 -25.36 -7.96
N TYR A 51 -15.93 -24.95 -8.30
CA TYR A 51 -15.72 -23.70 -9.02
C TYR A 51 -15.37 -24.01 -10.48
N ARG A 52 -16.04 -23.30 -11.39
CA ARG A 52 -15.90 -23.50 -12.84
C ARG A 52 -15.44 -22.22 -13.50
N GLY A 53 -14.49 -22.35 -14.41
CA GLY A 53 -14.16 -21.33 -15.40
C GLY A 53 -15.14 -21.38 -16.58
N GLU A 54 -14.80 -20.70 -17.65
CA GLU A 54 -15.63 -20.64 -18.86
C GLU A 54 -15.85 -22.00 -19.50
N LEU A 55 -14.79 -22.77 -19.67
CA LEU A 55 -14.81 -24.01 -20.45
C LEU A 55 -14.77 -25.29 -19.58
N ALA A 56 -14.26 -25.20 -18.35
CA ALA A 56 -13.99 -26.36 -17.52
C ALA A 56 -14.04 -26.06 -16.02
N PRO A 57 -14.20 -27.10 -15.19
CA PRO A 57 -13.95 -26.96 -13.75
C PRO A 57 -12.54 -26.47 -13.49
N ILE A 58 -12.38 -25.49 -12.59
CA ILE A 58 -11.08 -25.02 -12.06
C ILE A 58 -10.77 -25.65 -10.71
N SER A 59 -11.80 -26.12 -10.01
CA SER A 59 -11.65 -26.88 -8.78
C SER A 59 -12.53 -28.14 -8.81
N ARG A 60 -12.26 -29.04 -7.89
CA ARG A 60 -13.06 -30.24 -7.66
C ARG A 60 -13.68 -30.22 -6.27
N VAL A 61 -14.83 -30.89 -6.13
CA VAL A 61 -15.35 -31.25 -4.83
C VAL A 61 -14.45 -32.33 -4.25
N VAL A 62 -13.84 -32.02 -3.12
CA VAL A 62 -13.00 -32.97 -2.40
C VAL A 62 -13.84 -33.60 -1.29
N PRO A 63 -14.03 -34.95 -1.26
CA PRO A 63 -14.83 -35.60 -0.24
C PRO A 63 -14.40 -35.23 1.20
N ALA A 64 -13.12 -34.96 1.38
CA ALA A 64 -12.55 -34.52 2.65
C ALA A 64 -12.93 -33.08 3.05
N ALA A 65 -13.29 -32.19 2.10
CA ALA A 65 -13.68 -30.80 2.39
C ALA A 65 -14.69 -30.30 1.34
N PRO A 66 -15.89 -30.83 1.27
CA PRO A 66 -16.80 -30.67 0.12
C PRO A 66 -17.30 -29.23 -0.08
N PHE A 67 -17.23 -28.40 0.95
CA PHE A 67 -17.64 -26.98 0.92
C PHE A 67 -16.45 -26.01 0.90
N GLY A 68 -15.22 -26.54 0.84
CA GLY A 68 -14.01 -25.69 0.85
C GLY A 68 -13.81 -24.92 2.16
N VAL A 69 -14.19 -25.51 3.30
CA VAL A 69 -13.95 -24.97 4.64
C VAL A 69 -13.45 -26.08 5.54
N GLU A 70 -12.32 -25.84 6.19
CA GLU A 70 -11.75 -26.71 7.21
C GLU A 70 -11.59 -25.92 8.50
N LEU A 71 -11.83 -26.57 9.64
CA LEU A 71 -11.72 -26.04 10.98
C LEU A 71 -10.69 -26.84 11.78
N LYS A 72 -9.95 -26.14 12.64
CA LYS A 72 -9.10 -26.78 13.66
C LYS A 72 -9.45 -26.22 15.03
N LEU A 73 -9.70 -27.09 15.98
CA LEU A 73 -9.84 -26.75 17.39
C LEU A 73 -8.55 -27.10 18.15
N PRO A 74 -8.28 -26.49 19.32
CA PRO A 74 -7.11 -26.80 20.13
C PRO A 74 -7.00 -28.30 20.44
N GLY A 75 -5.81 -28.84 20.25
CA GLY A 75 -5.53 -30.27 20.46
C GLY A 75 -6.03 -31.21 19.36
N GLY A 76 -6.75 -30.70 18.35
CA GLY A 76 -7.24 -31.48 17.21
C GLY A 76 -6.47 -31.24 15.92
N ASP A 77 -6.76 -32.05 14.91
CA ASP A 77 -6.32 -31.86 13.53
C ASP A 77 -7.30 -31.01 12.73
N TRP A 78 -6.91 -30.61 11.52
CA TRP A 78 -7.79 -29.97 10.57
C TRP A 78 -8.93 -30.90 10.16
N GLN A 79 -10.17 -30.48 10.39
CA GLN A 79 -11.38 -31.24 10.05
C GLN A 79 -12.21 -30.47 9.02
N PRO A 80 -12.81 -31.14 8.02
CA PRO A 80 -13.73 -30.50 7.09
C PRO A 80 -15.01 -30.10 7.82
N VAL A 81 -15.49 -28.90 7.56
CA VAL A 81 -16.78 -28.45 8.06
C VAL A 81 -17.88 -29.01 7.14
N ARG A 82 -18.84 -29.71 7.74
CA ARG A 82 -19.98 -30.30 7.03
C ARG A 82 -21.21 -29.45 7.25
N PHE A 83 -21.53 -28.63 6.25
CA PHE A 83 -22.75 -27.83 6.26
C PHE A 83 -23.96 -28.67 5.89
N ALA A 84 -25.16 -28.20 6.29
CA ALA A 84 -26.41 -28.73 5.75
C ALA A 84 -26.47 -28.52 4.23
N ALA A 85 -27.38 -29.24 3.55
CA ALA A 85 -27.49 -29.18 2.10
C ALA A 85 -27.57 -27.73 1.59
N PRO A 86 -26.74 -27.34 0.61
CA PRO A 86 -26.74 -25.99 0.10
C PRO A 86 -28.04 -25.70 -0.66
N ALA A 87 -28.58 -24.50 -0.47
CA ALA A 87 -29.72 -23.99 -1.22
C ALA A 87 -29.27 -22.79 -2.06
N THR A 88 -29.64 -22.78 -3.34
CA THR A 88 -29.41 -21.63 -4.21
C THR A 88 -30.65 -20.75 -4.20
N ALA A 89 -30.47 -19.49 -3.78
CA ALA A 89 -31.52 -18.48 -3.79
C ALA A 89 -31.77 -17.95 -5.21
N ALA A 90 -32.87 -17.23 -5.40
CA ALA A 90 -33.25 -16.66 -6.69
C ALA A 90 -32.22 -15.65 -7.25
N ASP A 91 -31.45 -15.00 -6.40
CA ASP A 91 -30.37 -14.07 -6.74
C ASP A 91 -29.02 -14.79 -7.05
N GLY A 92 -29.03 -16.12 -7.06
CA GLY A 92 -27.82 -16.92 -7.30
C GLY A 92 -26.93 -17.12 -6.06
N THR A 93 -27.29 -16.56 -4.91
CA THR A 93 -26.59 -16.81 -3.64
C THR A 93 -26.73 -18.28 -3.24
N ILE A 94 -25.63 -18.94 -2.91
CA ILE A 94 -25.62 -20.27 -2.33
C ILE A 94 -25.51 -20.12 -0.81
N ASP A 95 -26.54 -20.53 -0.08
CA ASP A 95 -26.54 -20.58 1.38
C ASP A 95 -26.35 -22.03 1.83
N CYS A 96 -25.21 -22.28 2.46
CA CYS A 96 -24.95 -23.56 3.12
C CYS A 96 -25.43 -23.42 4.57
N GLY A 97 -26.45 -24.20 4.93
CA GLY A 97 -27.07 -24.16 6.24
C GLY A 97 -26.08 -24.33 7.39
N PRO A 98 -26.49 -24.12 8.62
CA PRO A 98 -25.58 -24.11 9.76
C PRO A 98 -24.88 -25.45 9.94
N ALA A 99 -23.61 -25.39 10.30
CA ALA A 99 -22.83 -26.50 10.84
C ALA A 99 -22.49 -26.19 12.30
N THR A 100 -22.47 -27.22 13.15
CA THR A 100 -22.09 -27.09 14.56
C THR A 100 -20.82 -27.91 14.78
N GLU A 101 -19.77 -27.26 15.24
CA GLU A 101 -18.46 -27.86 15.51
C GLU A 101 -17.99 -27.43 16.91
N GLY A 102 -18.18 -28.31 17.88
CA GLY A 102 -17.93 -28.01 19.29
C GLY A 102 -18.74 -26.78 19.75
N PRO A 103 -18.12 -25.74 20.31
CA PRO A 103 -18.80 -24.53 20.76
C PRO A 103 -19.12 -23.54 19.63
N LEU A 104 -18.90 -23.89 18.37
CA LEU A 104 -19.05 -22.99 17.23
C LEU A 104 -20.24 -23.36 16.34
N THR A 105 -21.01 -22.36 15.95
CA THR A 105 -21.98 -22.46 14.85
C THR A 105 -21.44 -21.70 13.64
N LEU A 106 -21.36 -22.36 12.50
CA LEU A 106 -20.80 -21.83 11.26
C LEU A 106 -21.89 -21.77 10.19
N ARG A 107 -21.92 -20.70 9.41
CA ARG A 107 -22.81 -20.53 8.26
C ARG A 107 -22.04 -19.96 7.09
N LEU A 108 -21.98 -20.69 5.98
CA LEU A 108 -21.28 -20.29 4.76
C LEU A 108 -22.28 -19.74 3.73
N LYS A 109 -21.99 -18.56 3.20
CA LYS A 109 -22.65 -17.99 2.02
C LYS A 109 -21.65 -17.77 0.90
N ILE A 110 -22.09 -18.04 -0.32
CA ILE A 110 -21.28 -17.82 -1.52
C ILE A 110 -22.08 -16.95 -2.48
N ASN A 111 -21.55 -15.79 -2.82
CA ASN A 111 -22.18 -14.79 -3.66
C ASN A 111 -21.39 -14.61 -4.94
N GLN A 112 -22.07 -14.70 -6.08
CA GLN A 112 -21.50 -14.29 -7.36
C GLN A 112 -21.55 -12.76 -7.45
N LYS A 113 -20.42 -12.08 -7.27
CA LYS A 113 -20.35 -10.61 -7.34
C LYS A 113 -20.31 -10.13 -8.80
N SER A 114 -19.67 -10.90 -9.66
CA SER A 114 -19.57 -10.66 -11.10
C SER A 114 -19.21 -11.95 -11.82
N PRO A 115 -19.23 -12.02 -13.16
CA PRO A 115 -18.76 -13.20 -13.88
C PRO A 115 -17.32 -13.61 -13.52
N ALA A 116 -16.49 -12.67 -13.07
CA ALA A 116 -15.08 -12.91 -12.76
C ALA A 116 -14.77 -12.93 -11.25
N LEU A 117 -15.78 -12.82 -10.36
CA LEU A 117 -15.55 -12.67 -8.92
C LEU A 117 -16.61 -13.37 -8.09
N VAL A 118 -16.17 -14.27 -7.21
CA VAL A 118 -17.00 -15.00 -6.23
C VAL A 118 -16.55 -14.63 -4.82
N GLU A 119 -17.49 -14.24 -3.97
CA GLU A 119 -17.29 -14.02 -2.54
C GLU A 119 -17.73 -15.25 -1.75
N ARG A 120 -16.86 -15.74 -0.87
CA ARG A 120 -17.19 -16.72 0.17
C ARG A 120 -17.18 -16.03 1.52
N SER A 121 -18.29 -16.09 2.24
CA SER A 121 -18.49 -15.41 3.52
C SER A 121 -18.90 -16.42 4.58
N LEU A 122 -18.03 -16.68 5.55
CA LEU A 122 -18.25 -17.57 6.67
C LEU A 122 -18.54 -16.77 7.93
N ASN A 123 -19.75 -16.88 8.47
CA ASN A 123 -20.07 -16.38 9.79
C ASN A 123 -19.82 -17.49 10.83
N VAL A 124 -19.05 -17.16 11.85
CA VAL A 124 -18.76 -18.04 12.98
C VAL A 124 -19.30 -17.39 14.25
N THR A 125 -20.17 -18.09 14.96
CA THR A 125 -20.76 -17.65 16.24
C THR A 125 -20.35 -18.64 17.32
N ALA A 126 -19.85 -18.15 18.45
CA ALA A 126 -19.43 -18.96 19.58
C ALA A 126 -20.56 -19.06 20.61
N THR A 127 -20.99 -20.28 20.99
CA THR A 127 -21.94 -20.53 22.07
C THR A 127 -21.29 -20.53 23.47
N ALA A 128 -19.98 -20.78 23.51
CA ALA A 128 -19.08 -20.61 24.65
C ALA A 128 -17.78 -20.03 24.17
N ALA A 129 -16.92 -19.50 25.06
CA ALA A 129 -15.62 -18.99 24.70
C ALA A 129 -14.83 -20.06 23.91
N ALA A 130 -14.32 -19.70 22.74
CA ALA A 130 -13.72 -20.64 21.80
C ALA A 130 -12.42 -20.11 21.21
N ARG A 131 -11.47 -21.02 20.99
CA ARG A 131 -10.28 -20.82 20.14
C ARG A 131 -10.39 -21.75 18.94
N PHE A 132 -10.08 -21.27 17.74
CA PHE A 132 -10.18 -22.03 16.51
C PHE A 132 -9.26 -21.45 15.42
N ALA A 133 -8.98 -22.23 14.40
CA ALA A 133 -8.36 -21.76 13.17
C ALA A 133 -9.20 -22.25 11.97
N LEU A 134 -9.20 -21.45 10.89
CA LEU A 134 -9.95 -21.74 9.68
C LEU A 134 -9.02 -21.85 8.49
N ARG A 135 -9.36 -22.75 7.57
CA ARG A 135 -8.74 -22.89 6.26
C ARG A 135 -9.83 -22.92 5.19
N PHE A 136 -9.61 -22.15 4.12
CA PHE A 136 -10.49 -22.07 2.95
C PHE A 136 -9.75 -22.64 1.74
N PRO A 137 -9.70 -23.96 1.58
CA PRO A 137 -9.00 -24.59 0.48
C PRO A 137 -9.73 -24.41 -0.86
N LEU A 138 -8.95 -24.41 -1.91
CA LEU A 138 -9.34 -24.52 -3.32
C LEU A 138 -8.44 -25.56 -3.96
N ASP A 139 -8.96 -26.76 -4.15
CA ASP A 139 -8.25 -27.87 -4.79
C ASP A 139 -8.42 -27.76 -6.29
N LEU A 140 -7.33 -27.44 -6.98
CA LEU A 140 -7.31 -27.11 -8.39
C LEU A 140 -7.27 -28.35 -9.29
N VAL A 141 -7.75 -28.21 -10.50
CA VAL A 141 -7.67 -29.22 -11.56
C VAL A 141 -7.06 -28.62 -12.83
N GLY A 142 -6.41 -29.46 -13.62
CA GLY A 142 -5.77 -29.06 -14.86
C GLY A 142 -4.30 -28.67 -14.68
N GLU A 143 -3.68 -28.30 -15.79
CA GLU A 143 -2.28 -27.87 -15.84
C GLU A 143 -2.19 -26.35 -15.75
N GLY A 144 -1.23 -25.86 -14.99
CA GLY A 144 -0.98 -24.44 -14.84
C GLY A 144 0.20 -24.14 -13.93
N GLN A 145 0.56 -22.87 -13.87
CA GLN A 145 1.65 -22.37 -13.06
C GLN A 145 1.11 -21.77 -11.77
N TYR A 146 1.56 -22.29 -10.65
CA TYR A 146 1.31 -21.68 -9.35
C TYR A 146 2.19 -20.46 -9.17
N ALA A 147 1.63 -19.43 -8.58
CA ALA A 147 2.35 -18.21 -8.28
C ALA A 147 1.83 -17.58 -6.97
N SER A 148 2.70 -16.83 -6.36
CA SER A 148 2.39 -15.82 -5.37
C SER A 148 2.48 -14.44 -5.99
N PHE A 149 2.32 -13.39 -5.19
CA PHE A 149 2.50 -12.05 -5.70
C PHE A 149 3.94 -11.77 -6.18
N THR A 150 4.96 -12.35 -5.55
CA THR A 150 6.36 -12.07 -5.88
C THR A 150 6.91 -12.93 -7.03
N GLY A 151 6.25 -14.03 -7.39
CA GLY A 151 6.71 -14.82 -8.52
C GLY A 151 6.10 -16.23 -8.63
N PRO A 152 6.53 -16.98 -9.63
CA PRO A 152 6.19 -18.38 -9.76
C PRO A 152 6.62 -19.18 -8.55
N VAL A 153 5.80 -20.14 -8.14
CA VAL A 153 6.01 -21.01 -6.98
C VAL A 153 6.14 -22.45 -7.45
N ALA A 154 7.29 -23.06 -7.22
CA ALA A 154 7.54 -24.47 -7.52
C ALA A 154 7.28 -25.38 -6.31
N ASP A 155 7.60 -24.90 -5.13
CA ASP A 155 7.43 -25.60 -3.86
C ASP A 155 6.35 -24.93 -3.00
N ARG A 156 5.92 -25.63 -1.97
CA ARG A 156 4.93 -25.10 -1.02
C ARG A 156 5.39 -23.82 -0.35
N VAL A 157 4.61 -22.74 -0.48
CA VAL A 157 4.86 -21.43 0.12
C VAL A 157 3.67 -20.99 0.97
N LEU A 158 3.97 -20.38 2.12
CA LEU A 158 3.02 -19.65 2.95
C LEU A 158 3.31 -18.15 2.82
N CYS A 159 2.41 -17.43 2.16
CA CYS A 159 2.40 -15.97 2.14
C CYS A 159 1.79 -15.48 3.45
N ASP A 160 2.59 -14.83 4.28
CA ASP A 160 2.21 -14.45 5.64
C ASP A 160 2.13 -12.93 5.78
N THR A 161 1.01 -12.44 6.26
CA THR A 161 0.80 -10.99 6.50
C THR A 161 1.56 -10.46 7.73
N VAL A 162 2.20 -11.33 8.49
CA VAL A 162 2.77 -10.99 9.80
C VAL A 162 4.29 -11.04 9.83
N ARG A 163 4.92 -11.85 9.01
CA ARG A 163 6.38 -11.95 8.98
C ARG A 163 6.98 -10.83 8.15
N GLY A 164 7.55 -9.84 8.82
CA GLY A 164 8.48 -8.94 8.20
C GLY A 164 9.87 -9.58 8.07
N GLY A 165 10.38 -9.59 6.86
CA GLY A 165 11.73 -10.03 6.53
C GLY A 165 11.91 -10.05 5.02
N ALA A 166 13.12 -9.80 4.54
CA ALA A 166 13.45 -9.60 3.12
C ALA A 166 13.06 -10.75 2.15
N ARG A 167 12.37 -11.78 2.63
CA ARG A 167 12.01 -12.98 1.85
C ARG A 167 10.61 -13.54 2.13
N THR A 168 9.77 -12.86 2.89
CA THR A 168 8.40 -13.32 3.14
C THR A 168 7.41 -12.49 2.35
N GLU A 169 6.64 -13.14 1.53
CA GLU A 169 5.55 -12.53 0.81
C GLU A 169 4.44 -12.18 1.79
N THR A 170 4.01 -10.95 1.75
CA THR A 170 3.00 -10.45 2.66
C THR A 170 1.71 -10.04 1.94
N PHE A 171 1.67 -10.15 0.62
CA PHE A 171 0.44 -9.97 -0.15
C PHE A 171 -0.36 -11.27 -0.12
N PRO A 172 -1.51 -11.35 0.57
CA PRO A 172 -2.21 -12.59 0.84
C PRO A 172 -3.06 -13.02 -0.37
N VAL A 173 -2.40 -13.37 -1.44
CA VAL A 173 -2.97 -13.85 -2.69
C VAL A 173 -2.25 -15.12 -3.13
N GLY A 174 -3.01 -16.15 -3.45
CA GLY A 174 -2.55 -17.34 -4.13
C GLY A 174 -3.08 -17.35 -5.56
N LEU A 175 -2.23 -17.70 -6.51
CA LEU A 175 -2.50 -17.58 -7.94
C LEU A 175 -2.22 -18.89 -8.68
N PHE A 176 -3.09 -19.20 -9.64
CA PHE A 176 -2.93 -20.32 -10.54
C PHE A 176 -3.19 -19.83 -11.97
N ARG A 177 -2.16 -19.80 -12.79
CA ARG A 177 -2.21 -19.29 -14.16
C ARG A 177 -2.20 -20.45 -15.16
N THR A 178 -3.19 -20.48 -16.01
CA THR A 178 -3.22 -21.29 -17.25
C THR A 178 -2.54 -20.52 -18.39
N ALA A 179 -2.75 -20.89 -19.63
CA ALA A 179 -2.08 -20.24 -20.77
C ALA A 179 -2.37 -18.74 -20.85
N ASP A 180 -3.60 -18.31 -20.65
CA ASP A 180 -4.07 -16.94 -20.87
C ASP A 180 -5.01 -16.40 -19.77
N THR A 181 -5.24 -17.19 -18.72
CA THR A 181 -6.13 -16.85 -17.62
C THR A 181 -5.45 -17.16 -16.29
N VAL A 182 -5.56 -16.22 -15.34
CA VAL A 182 -5.22 -16.44 -13.93
C VAL A 182 -6.48 -16.62 -13.11
N TYR A 183 -6.48 -17.61 -12.26
CA TYR A 183 -7.43 -17.83 -11.19
C TYR A 183 -6.72 -17.55 -9.85
N GLY A 184 -7.39 -16.85 -8.96
CA GLY A 184 -6.76 -16.48 -7.71
C GLY A 184 -7.70 -16.59 -6.52
N ILE A 185 -7.08 -16.69 -5.33
CA ILE A 185 -7.76 -16.64 -4.05
C ILE A 185 -7.13 -15.56 -3.20
N ALA A 186 -7.97 -14.75 -2.57
CA ALA A 186 -7.54 -13.66 -1.70
C ALA A 186 -8.40 -13.60 -0.45
N ALA A 187 -7.84 -13.03 0.62
CA ALA A 187 -8.58 -12.72 1.83
C ALA A 187 -9.11 -11.28 1.80
N ASP A 188 -10.28 -11.06 2.39
CA ASP A 188 -10.73 -9.72 2.72
C ASP A 188 -9.89 -9.17 3.87
N SER A 189 -9.49 -7.90 3.80
CA SER A 189 -8.87 -7.14 4.88
C SER A 189 -8.12 -8.00 5.93
N PRO A 190 -7.01 -8.65 5.56
CA PRO A 190 -6.34 -9.62 6.45
C PRO A 190 -5.94 -9.03 7.80
N GLY A 191 -5.66 -7.74 7.85
CA GLY A 191 -5.35 -7.03 9.08
C GLY A 191 -6.53 -6.92 10.05
N LEU A 192 -7.76 -7.12 9.59
CA LEU A 192 -8.96 -7.11 10.44
C LEU A 192 -9.23 -8.48 11.10
N TRP A 193 -8.58 -9.54 10.63
CA TRP A 193 -8.67 -10.83 11.29
C TRP A 193 -7.79 -10.82 12.53
N GLU A 194 -8.31 -11.33 13.62
CA GLU A 194 -7.71 -11.16 14.94
C GLU A 194 -6.25 -11.61 15.00
N ASN A 195 -5.94 -12.67 14.33
CA ASN A 195 -4.62 -13.24 14.28
C ASN A 195 -4.21 -13.50 12.83
N ARG A 196 -3.21 -14.27 12.64
CA ARG A 196 -2.57 -14.60 11.38
C ARG A 196 -3.52 -14.86 10.22
N CYS A 197 -3.45 -14.06 9.17
CA CYS A 197 -3.96 -14.42 7.85
C CYS A 197 -2.78 -14.85 6.97
N GLN A 198 -2.90 -16.03 6.40
CA GLN A 198 -1.91 -16.60 5.49
C GLN A 198 -2.59 -17.09 4.22
N VAL A 199 -1.85 -17.11 3.12
CA VAL A 199 -2.25 -17.81 1.91
C VAL A 199 -1.25 -18.91 1.61
N LEU A 200 -1.76 -20.12 1.54
CA LEU A 200 -1.00 -21.29 1.11
C LEU A 200 -1.06 -21.38 -0.41
N VAL A 201 0.11 -21.49 -1.02
CA VAL A 201 0.30 -21.90 -2.41
C VAL A 201 1.03 -23.23 -2.38
N ASP A 202 0.38 -24.30 -2.78
CA ASP A 202 0.88 -25.68 -2.71
C ASP A 202 0.76 -26.37 -4.08
N PRO A 203 1.79 -26.23 -4.94
CA PRO A 203 1.80 -26.86 -6.24
C PRO A 203 1.74 -28.39 -6.20
N GLN A 204 2.38 -29.01 -5.20
CA GLN A 204 2.45 -30.46 -5.07
C GLN A 204 1.11 -31.06 -4.62
N GLY A 205 0.38 -30.33 -3.79
CA GLY A 205 -0.98 -30.69 -3.37
C GLY A 205 -2.08 -30.21 -4.33
N ASN A 206 -1.73 -29.55 -5.44
CA ASN A 206 -2.67 -28.88 -6.35
C ASN A 206 -3.65 -27.97 -5.62
N ARG A 207 -3.16 -27.17 -4.65
CA ARG A 207 -3.99 -26.44 -3.72
C ARG A 207 -3.56 -24.98 -3.55
N LEU A 208 -4.57 -24.10 -3.51
CA LEU A 208 -4.49 -22.79 -2.90
C LEU A 208 -5.37 -22.78 -1.64
N ALA A 209 -4.99 -22.05 -0.60
CA ALA A 209 -5.87 -21.89 0.56
C ALA A 209 -5.63 -20.56 1.28
N VAL A 210 -6.70 -19.93 1.75
CA VAL A 210 -6.61 -18.84 2.74
C VAL A 210 -6.74 -19.45 4.14
N LEU A 211 -5.89 -19.02 5.06
CA LEU A 211 -5.89 -19.44 6.45
C LEU A 211 -6.18 -18.24 7.36
N ALA A 212 -7.16 -18.38 8.25
CA ALA A 212 -7.37 -17.50 9.38
C ALA A 212 -6.85 -18.19 10.65
N GLY A 213 -5.56 -17.97 10.92
CA GLY A 213 -4.80 -18.71 11.90
C GLY A 213 -4.22 -20.02 11.36
N ASP A 214 -3.10 -20.46 11.92
CA ASP A 214 -2.45 -21.73 11.55
C ASP A 214 -2.65 -22.83 12.61
N GLY A 215 -3.35 -22.51 13.69
CA GLY A 215 -3.64 -23.44 14.77
C GLY A 215 -2.40 -23.82 15.58
N ARG A 216 -1.41 -22.96 15.68
CA ARG A 216 -0.26 -23.11 16.56
C ARG A 216 -0.47 -22.31 17.83
N ASP A 217 0.01 -22.86 18.94
CA ASP A 217 0.01 -22.14 20.20
C ASP A 217 0.90 -20.90 20.14
N PRO A 218 0.62 -19.91 20.99
CA PRO A 218 1.38 -18.68 21.02
C PRO A 218 2.89 -18.95 21.15
N TYR A 219 3.66 -18.34 20.28
CA TYR A 219 5.10 -18.37 20.34
C TYR A 219 5.66 -16.95 20.29
N PRO A 220 6.73 -16.67 21.07
CA PRO A 220 7.33 -15.36 21.07
C PRO A 220 7.97 -15.08 19.72
N PHE A 221 7.63 -13.96 19.13
CA PHE A 221 8.33 -13.42 17.98
C PHE A 221 9.07 -12.16 18.43
N VAL A 222 10.39 -12.27 18.52
CA VAL A 222 11.24 -11.13 18.84
C VAL A 222 11.76 -10.56 17.53
N ILE A 223 11.24 -9.41 17.13
CA ILE A 223 12.00 -8.57 16.22
C ILE A 223 13.13 -8.02 17.07
N LYS A 224 14.37 -8.41 16.79
CA LYS A 224 15.51 -7.76 17.43
C LYS A 224 15.34 -6.28 17.19
N PRO A 225 15.13 -5.47 18.24
CA PRO A 225 15.19 -4.04 18.07
C PRO A 225 16.58 -3.71 17.51
N PRO A 226 16.74 -2.64 16.75
CA PRO A 226 18.06 -2.04 16.59
C PRO A 226 18.65 -1.92 17.99
N GLU A 227 19.92 -2.18 18.16
CA GLU A 227 20.61 -2.25 19.47
C GLU A 227 20.35 -1.04 20.37
N ASP A 228 19.81 0.04 19.80
CA ASP A 228 19.49 1.32 20.43
C ASP A 228 17.99 1.57 20.66
N ALA A 229 17.10 0.66 20.29
CA ALA A 229 15.67 0.90 20.47
C ALA A 229 15.28 0.70 21.93
N ARG A 230 14.83 1.78 22.55
CA ARG A 230 14.27 1.78 23.92
C ARG A 230 12.94 1.02 24.01
N ASP A 231 12.32 0.71 22.88
CA ASP A 231 11.07 -0.02 22.80
C ASP A 231 11.35 -1.43 22.28
N VAL A 232 11.43 -2.37 23.20
CA VAL A 232 11.47 -3.81 22.88
C VAL A 232 10.07 -4.21 22.44
N TYR A 233 9.87 -4.38 21.14
CA TYR A 233 8.64 -4.96 20.62
C TYR A 233 8.73 -6.49 20.73
N GLN A 234 8.20 -7.03 21.80
CA GLN A 234 7.92 -8.45 21.90
C GLN A 234 6.51 -8.69 21.33
N TYR A 235 6.43 -9.49 20.28
CA TYR A 235 5.15 -9.90 19.69
C TYR A 235 4.91 -11.34 20.08
N GLN A 236 3.73 -11.61 20.59
CA GLN A 236 3.28 -12.97 20.75
C GLN A 236 2.39 -13.30 19.54
N MET A 237 2.87 -14.23 18.72
CA MET A 237 2.11 -14.72 17.58
C MET A 237 1.19 -15.82 18.08
N ASP A 238 -0.10 -15.58 18.05
CA ASP A 238 -1.12 -16.60 18.30
C ASP A 238 -1.71 -17.07 16.97
N GLY A 239 -1.62 -18.34 16.68
CA GLY A 239 -2.19 -18.96 15.47
C GLY A 239 -3.68 -19.27 15.57
N TRP A 240 -4.35 -18.83 16.62
CA TRP A 240 -5.75 -19.07 16.85
C TRP A 240 -6.59 -17.80 16.75
N GLN A 241 -7.79 -17.92 16.19
CA GLN A 241 -8.85 -16.95 16.35
C GLN A 241 -9.54 -17.18 17.69
N THR A 242 -10.03 -16.13 18.34
CA THR A 242 -10.73 -16.21 19.62
C THR A 242 -12.09 -15.50 19.53
N LEU A 243 -13.11 -16.12 20.11
CA LEU A 243 -14.43 -15.52 20.28
C LEU A 243 -14.91 -15.74 21.72
N ALA A 244 -15.48 -14.71 22.30
CA ALA A 244 -16.21 -14.83 23.56
C ALA A 244 -17.57 -15.53 23.35
N ALA A 245 -18.17 -16.01 24.41
CA ALA A 245 -19.53 -16.58 24.35
C ALA A 245 -20.52 -15.54 23.80
N GLY A 246 -21.31 -15.92 22.80
CA GLY A 246 -22.26 -15.05 22.10
C GLY A 246 -21.63 -14.14 21.02
N GLU A 247 -20.32 -14.08 20.93
CA GLU A 247 -19.63 -13.30 19.88
C GLU A 247 -19.75 -13.97 18.52
N SER A 248 -19.85 -13.13 17.47
CA SER A 248 -19.87 -13.59 16.09
C SER A 248 -18.81 -12.85 15.28
N ARG A 249 -18.16 -13.56 14.35
CA ARG A 249 -17.18 -12.98 13.42
C ARG A 249 -17.40 -13.50 12.02
N ARG A 250 -17.25 -12.60 11.03
CA ARG A 250 -17.32 -12.90 9.62
C ARG A 250 -15.92 -13.00 9.01
N PHE A 251 -15.69 -14.07 8.26
CA PHE A 251 -14.49 -14.29 7.47
C PHE A 251 -14.87 -14.31 6.00
N THR A 252 -14.27 -13.42 5.21
CA THR A 252 -14.56 -13.32 3.78
C THR A 252 -13.33 -13.63 2.96
N THR A 253 -13.48 -14.49 1.97
CA THR A 253 -12.46 -14.78 0.96
C THR A 253 -13.04 -14.61 -0.43
N TRP A 254 -12.19 -14.30 -1.40
CA TRP A 254 -12.59 -14.11 -2.78
C TRP A 254 -11.87 -15.05 -3.71
N LEU A 255 -12.63 -15.56 -4.69
CA LEU A 255 -12.08 -16.24 -5.85
C LEU A 255 -12.30 -15.34 -7.05
N PHE A 256 -11.29 -15.18 -7.89
CA PHE A 256 -11.37 -14.35 -9.08
C PHE A 256 -10.75 -15.02 -10.30
N ALA A 257 -11.15 -14.55 -11.47
CA ALA A 257 -10.54 -14.89 -12.75
C ALA A 257 -10.19 -13.59 -13.49
N SER A 258 -9.07 -13.59 -14.19
CA SER A 258 -8.66 -12.45 -15.03
C SER A 258 -7.84 -12.95 -16.21
N PRO A 259 -7.87 -12.25 -17.36
CA PRO A 259 -6.87 -12.47 -18.39
C PRO A 259 -5.47 -12.17 -17.84
N ALA A 260 -4.51 -13.03 -18.14
CA ALA A 260 -3.11 -12.79 -17.79
C ALA A 260 -2.18 -13.62 -18.69
N ARG A 261 -1.31 -12.95 -19.46
CA ARG A 261 -0.36 -13.59 -20.37
C ARG A 261 1.01 -13.81 -19.73
N ASP A 262 1.34 -13.01 -18.73
CA ASP A 262 2.61 -13.04 -18.04
C ASP A 262 2.45 -12.83 -16.54
N HIS A 263 3.55 -12.82 -15.83
CA HIS A 263 3.54 -12.64 -14.39
C HIS A 263 3.13 -11.21 -13.96
N TYR A 264 3.50 -10.20 -14.73
CA TYR A 264 3.11 -8.81 -14.45
C TYR A 264 1.59 -8.64 -14.49
N GLN A 265 0.94 -9.14 -15.55
CA GLN A 265 -0.52 -9.13 -15.65
C GLN A 265 -1.19 -9.96 -14.55
N THR A 266 -0.56 -11.07 -14.15
CA THR A 266 -1.03 -11.88 -13.02
C THR A 266 -1.04 -11.09 -11.70
N GLN A 267 0.01 -10.33 -11.43
CA GLN A 267 0.08 -9.45 -10.25
C GLN A 267 -0.93 -8.30 -10.34
N LEU A 268 -1.05 -7.67 -11.50
CA LEU A 268 -2.02 -6.61 -11.74
C LEU A 268 -3.45 -7.13 -11.53
N ALA A 269 -3.77 -8.32 -12.06
CA ALA A 269 -5.07 -8.96 -11.87
C ALA A 269 -5.41 -9.14 -10.39
N ALA A 270 -4.44 -9.47 -9.54
CA ALA A 270 -4.64 -9.57 -8.10
C ALA A 270 -5.04 -8.23 -7.48
N HIS A 271 -4.38 -7.13 -7.86
CA HIS A 271 -4.77 -5.80 -7.39
C HIS A 271 -6.18 -5.42 -7.82
N LEU A 272 -6.51 -5.61 -9.09
CA LEU A 272 -7.83 -5.26 -9.62
C LEU A 272 -8.94 -6.11 -8.98
N ALA A 273 -8.69 -7.40 -8.75
CA ALA A 273 -9.66 -8.28 -8.11
C ALA A 273 -10.01 -7.83 -6.69
N VAL A 274 -9.01 -7.46 -5.89
CA VAL A 274 -9.24 -6.94 -4.54
C VAL A 274 -9.97 -5.60 -4.59
N ALA A 275 -9.59 -4.70 -5.48
CA ALA A 275 -10.26 -3.42 -5.66
C ALA A 275 -11.74 -3.59 -6.03
N ASN A 276 -12.03 -4.47 -6.98
CA ASN A 276 -13.39 -4.82 -7.38
C ASN A 276 -14.19 -5.42 -6.23
N ALA A 277 -13.58 -6.33 -5.47
CA ALA A 277 -14.21 -6.97 -4.33
C ALA A 277 -14.56 -5.96 -3.21
N LYS A 278 -13.75 -4.91 -3.07
CA LYS A 278 -13.99 -3.79 -2.14
C LYS A 278 -14.94 -2.74 -2.68
N GLY A 279 -15.31 -2.81 -3.95
CA GLY A 279 -16.14 -1.78 -4.62
C GLY A 279 -15.39 -0.45 -4.79
N TRP A 280 -14.08 -0.48 -4.91
CA TRP A 280 -13.29 0.73 -5.16
C TRP A 280 -13.41 1.15 -6.62
N ASN A 281 -13.99 2.33 -6.83
CA ASN A 281 -14.28 2.87 -8.16
C ASN A 281 -13.16 3.80 -8.67
N GLY A 282 -11.91 3.46 -8.39
CA GLY A 282 -10.72 4.23 -8.80
C GLY A 282 -10.11 3.73 -10.11
N SER A 283 -8.86 4.10 -10.34
CA SER A 283 -7.98 3.62 -11.40
C SER A 283 -7.19 2.39 -10.99
N ALA A 284 -6.41 1.82 -11.92
CA ALA A 284 -5.44 0.78 -11.59
C ALA A 284 -4.38 1.28 -10.59
N VAL A 285 -3.95 2.54 -10.72
CA VAL A 285 -3.01 3.17 -9.78
C VAL A 285 -3.62 3.24 -8.38
N GLU A 286 -4.86 3.72 -8.27
CA GLU A 286 -5.56 3.72 -6.98
C GLU A 286 -5.73 2.31 -6.42
N ALA A 287 -6.06 1.32 -7.24
CA ALA A 287 -6.19 -0.08 -6.82
C ALA A 287 -4.87 -0.60 -6.22
N ILE A 288 -3.73 -0.36 -6.87
CA ILE A 288 -2.41 -0.76 -6.39
C ILE A 288 -2.09 -0.08 -5.05
N LEU A 289 -2.28 1.23 -4.94
CA LEU A 289 -1.91 2.00 -3.76
C LEU A 289 -2.84 1.74 -2.57
N ARG A 290 -4.15 1.61 -2.80
CA ARG A 290 -5.11 1.24 -1.74
C ARG A 290 -4.88 -0.18 -1.23
N ASN A 291 -4.53 -1.11 -2.11
CA ASN A 291 -4.15 -2.46 -1.70
C ASN A 291 -2.87 -2.44 -0.85
N THR A 292 -1.91 -1.59 -1.19
CA THR A 292 -0.72 -1.39 -0.35
C THR A 292 -1.13 -0.98 1.06
N SER A 293 -2.00 0.02 1.21
CA SER A 293 -2.53 0.43 2.52
C SER A 293 -3.26 -0.70 3.24
N LEU A 294 -4.11 -1.42 2.54
CA LEU A 294 -4.88 -2.53 3.11
C LEU A 294 -3.97 -3.64 3.66
N TYR A 295 -2.93 -4.00 2.91
CA TYR A 295 -2.03 -5.09 3.29
C TYR A 295 -0.94 -4.70 4.28
N LEU A 296 -0.67 -3.41 4.43
CA LEU A 296 0.21 -2.90 5.47
C LEU A 296 -0.51 -2.64 6.81
N LEU A 297 -1.83 -2.67 6.82
CA LEU A 297 -2.61 -2.64 8.05
C LEU A 297 -2.40 -3.94 8.83
N ARG A 298 -2.00 -3.80 10.09
CA ARG A 298 -1.78 -4.92 11.01
C ARG A 298 -2.54 -4.70 12.30
N ARG A 299 -3.06 -5.78 12.87
CA ARG A 299 -3.51 -5.72 14.23
C ARG A 299 -2.31 -5.59 15.16
N ASN A 300 -2.37 -4.64 16.06
CA ASN A 300 -1.29 -4.45 17.02
C ASN A 300 -1.30 -5.60 18.03
N LEU A 301 -0.28 -6.44 17.95
CA LEU A 301 -0.02 -7.53 18.88
C LEU A 301 1.12 -7.19 19.86
N ALA A 302 1.54 -5.90 19.91
CA ALA A 302 2.60 -5.52 20.83
C ALA A 302 2.16 -5.74 22.27
N LEU A 303 3.06 -6.30 23.06
CA LEU A 303 2.87 -6.51 24.48
C LEU A 303 3.59 -5.42 25.26
N ASP A 304 3.06 -5.05 26.42
CA ASP A 304 3.80 -4.26 27.41
C ASP A 304 4.88 -5.13 28.10
N ALA A 305 5.64 -4.51 28.99
CA ALA A 305 6.70 -5.20 29.74
C ALA A 305 6.19 -6.39 30.58
N GLU A 306 4.88 -6.39 30.91
CA GLU A 306 4.21 -7.45 31.66
C GLU A 306 3.54 -8.50 30.76
N GLY A 307 3.72 -8.40 29.42
CA GLY A 307 3.16 -9.37 28.47
C GLY A 307 1.67 -9.15 28.16
N ARG A 308 1.09 -8.00 28.53
CA ARG A 308 -0.30 -7.65 28.22
C ARG A 308 -0.39 -6.98 26.85
N PRO A 309 -1.44 -7.26 26.05
CA PRO A 309 -1.63 -6.55 24.79
C PRO A 309 -1.70 -5.03 25.03
N ARG A 310 -0.77 -4.30 24.48
CA ARG A 310 -0.86 -2.86 24.43
C ARG A 310 -2.00 -2.52 23.50
N ASP A 311 -2.97 -1.81 23.98
CA ASP A 311 -4.08 -1.15 23.29
C ASP A 311 -4.66 -1.82 22.01
N GLY A 312 -4.54 -3.09 21.86
CA GLY A 312 -5.19 -4.06 20.99
C GLY A 312 -5.63 -3.70 19.57
N ARG A 313 -5.19 -2.56 19.02
CA ARG A 313 -5.76 -1.98 17.81
C ARG A 313 -4.81 -2.10 16.61
N TYR A 314 -5.17 -1.47 15.52
CA TYR A 314 -4.46 -1.61 14.26
C TYR A 314 -3.26 -0.67 14.19
N ILE A 315 -2.19 -1.12 13.52
CA ILE A 315 -1.05 -0.31 13.11
C ILE A 315 -0.85 -0.44 11.60
N PHE A 316 -0.23 0.57 11.00
CA PHE A 316 0.30 0.46 9.65
C PHE A 316 1.81 0.22 9.72
N THR A 317 2.27 -0.83 9.07
CA THR A 317 3.70 -1.05 8.90
C THR A 317 4.20 -0.25 7.71
N SER A 318 5.46 0.19 7.75
CA SER A 318 6.01 1.07 6.71
C SER A 318 6.33 0.37 5.39
N GLY A 319 6.44 -0.95 5.42
CA GLY A 319 6.69 -1.76 4.23
C GLY A 319 6.86 -3.22 4.59
N LEU A 320 6.88 -4.07 3.59
CA LEU A 320 6.89 -5.52 3.80
C LEU A 320 8.10 -6.01 4.57
N SER A 321 9.29 -5.47 4.30
CA SER A 321 10.54 -5.89 4.96
C SER A 321 10.74 -5.28 6.33
N TYR A 322 9.99 -4.23 6.66
CA TYR A 322 10.08 -3.58 7.97
C TYR A 322 9.33 -4.33 9.08
N GLY A 323 8.56 -5.34 8.72
CA GLY A 323 7.84 -6.16 9.68
C GLY A 323 6.80 -5.36 10.45
N TRP A 324 7.06 -5.14 11.75
CA TRP A 324 6.20 -4.36 12.62
C TRP A 324 6.69 -2.93 12.87
N LYS A 325 7.75 -2.52 12.20
CA LYS A 325 8.21 -1.14 12.31
C LYS A 325 7.19 -0.20 11.71
N GLN A 326 6.93 0.85 12.46
CA GLN A 326 6.03 1.92 12.09
C GLN A 326 6.72 3.25 12.32
N TRP A 327 6.69 4.08 11.29
CA TRP A 327 6.97 5.50 11.42
C TRP A 327 5.66 6.28 11.32
N VAL A 328 5.55 7.39 12.04
CA VAL A 328 4.32 8.20 12.06
C VAL A 328 3.96 8.67 10.66
N THR A 329 4.95 9.14 9.93
CA THR A 329 4.83 9.60 8.55
C THR A 329 4.23 8.54 7.64
N ASP A 330 4.83 7.33 7.66
CA ASP A 330 4.34 6.20 6.85
C ASP A 330 2.91 5.82 7.22
N GLY A 331 2.62 5.74 8.51
CA GLY A 331 1.29 5.44 9.02
C GLY A 331 0.25 6.48 8.59
N PHE A 332 0.61 7.75 8.59
CA PHE A 332 -0.24 8.83 8.14
C PHE A 332 -0.66 8.64 6.68
N TYR A 333 0.29 8.44 5.77
CA TYR A 333 -0.04 8.27 4.35
C TYR A 333 -0.75 6.95 4.03
N THR A 334 -0.39 5.89 4.74
CA THR A 334 -1.07 4.60 4.60
C THR A 334 -2.54 4.72 4.99
N ALA A 335 -2.83 5.46 6.05
CA ALA A 335 -4.20 5.69 6.50
C ALA A 335 -4.99 6.54 5.51
N LEU A 336 -4.39 7.60 4.96
CA LEU A 336 -5.02 8.41 3.91
C LEU A 336 -5.34 7.58 2.66
N GLY A 337 -4.50 6.61 2.31
CA GLY A 337 -4.71 5.73 1.17
C GLY A 337 -5.90 4.79 1.31
N LEU A 338 -6.36 4.48 2.52
CA LEU A 338 -7.53 3.62 2.73
C LEU A 338 -8.85 4.32 2.43
N ASP A 339 -8.91 5.65 2.58
CA ASP A 339 -10.15 6.44 2.44
C ASP A 339 -11.32 5.87 3.30
N ASP A 340 -10.97 5.31 4.46
CA ASP A 340 -11.90 4.70 5.42
C ASP A 340 -11.79 5.44 6.76
N PRO A 341 -12.76 6.31 7.11
CA PRO A 341 -12.69 7.13 8.31
C PRO A 341 -12.57 6.32 9.61
N GLU A 342 -13.27 5.20 9.73
CA GLU A 342 -13.23 4.39 10.95
C GLU A 342 -11.86 3.74 11.13
N LYS A 343 -11.32 3.13 10.08
CA LYS A 343 -9.98 2.53 10.12
C LYS A 343 -8.89 3.57 10.26
N THR A 344 -9.08 4.74 9.65
CA THR A 344 -8.19 5.88 9.82
C THR A 344 -8.17 6.35 11.27
N ILE A 345 -9.32 6.42 11.94
CA ILE A 345 -9.44 6.77 13.36
C ILE A 345 -8.79 5.69 14.23
N GLU A 346 -9.02 4.42 13.96
CA GLU A 346 -8.41 3.33 14.71
C GLU A 346 -6.89 3.26 14.52
N ALA A 347 -6.43 3.41 13.30
CA ALA A 347 -5.01 3.49 12.98
C ALA A 347 -4.36 4.66 13.70
N ASN A 348 -5.03 5.81 13.76
CA ASN A 348 -4.57 6.97 14.50
C ASN A 348 -4.28 6.65 15.97
N ARG A 349 -5.14 5.92 16.63
CA ARG A 349 -4.89 5.53 18.04
C ARG A 349 -3.69 4.61 18.20
N ALA A 350 -3.33 3.88 17.17
CA ALA A 350 -2.20 2.95 17.18
C ALA A 350 -0.87 3.62 16.78
N VAL A 351 -0.92 4.63 15.90
CA VAL A 351 0.27 5.33 15.38
C VAL A 351 1.03 6.08 16.48
N PHE A 352 0.39 6.47 17.57
CA PHE A 352 0.88 7.51 18.50
C PHE A 352 1.54 7.01 19.79
N TRP A 353 2.11 5.84 19.77
CA TRP A 353 3.02 5.38 20.82
C TRP A 353 4.41 5.94 20.68
N THR A 354 4.71 6.45 19.50
CA THR A 354 6.05 6.83 19.11
C THR A 354 6.44 8.12 19.77
N ARG A 355 7.69 8.25 19.92
CA ARG A 355 8.38 9.36 20.51
C ARG A 355 8.07 10.63 19.70
N MET A 356 7.67 11.71 20.39
CA MET A 356 7.45 13.02 19.76
C MET A 356 8.76 13.65 19.29
N ASP A 357 9.88 13.19 19.86
CA ASP A 357 11.25 13.63 19.57
C ASP A 357 11.89 12.89 18.37
N TYR A 358 11.13 12.06 17.67
CA TYR A 358 11.62 11.34 16.51
C TYR A 358 11.19 12.04 15.23
N GLU A 359 12.17 12.48 14.42
CA GLU A 359 11.97 13.10 13.12
C GLU A 359 10.97 14.28 13.15
N ASP A 360 9.92 14.17 12.38
CA ASP A 360 8.82 15.12 12.21
C ASP A 360 7.49 14.62 12.83
N ASN A 361 7.57 13.63 13.73
CA ASN A 361 6.40 12.99 14.33
C ASN A 361 5.42 13.97 14.96
N ALA A 362 5.90 14.96 15.69
CA ALA A 362 5.03 15.92 16.37
C ALA A 362 4.24 16.78 15.37
N GLN A 363 4.87 17.19 14.27
CA GLN A 363 4.23 17.96 13.21
C GLN A 363 3.15 17.15 12.50
N TYR A 364 3.48 15.95 12.06
CA TYR A 364 2.49 15.06 11.43
C TYR A 364 1.32 14.76 12.35
N TYR A 365 1.61 14.55 13.63
CA TYR A 365 0.55 14.28 14.59
C TYR A 365 -0.47 15.41 14.68
N LEU A 366 -0.03 16.66 14.76
CA LEU A 366 -0.93 17.81 14.81
C LEU A 366 -1.75 17.95 13.52
N ILE A 367 -1.11 17.83 12.35
CA ILE A 367 -1.79 17.89 11.06
C ILE A 367 -2.86 16.79 10.95
N TRP A 368 -2.51 15.59 11.37
CA TRP A 368 -3.45 14.49 11.44
C TRP A 368 -4.61 14.73 12.39
N ALA A 369 -4.31 15.21 13.61
CA ALA A 369 -5.35 15.47 14.60
C ALA A 369 -6.37 16.50 14.09
N ALA A 370 -5.92 17.54 13.37
CA ALA A 370 -6.80 18.50 12.73
C ALA A 370 -7.69 17.84 11.65
N LEU A 371 -7.11 17.00 10.80
CA LEU A 371 -7.87 16.22 9.81
C LEU A 371 -8.92 15.33 10.48
N MET A 372 -8.55 14.59 11.51
CA MET A 372 -9.46 13.70 12.24
C MET A 372 -10.62 14.48 12.87
N LYS A 373 -10.34 15.61 13.48
CA LYS A 373 -11.39 16.45 14.07
C LYS A 373 -12.39 16.95 13.04
N ARG A 374 -11.94 17.31 11.84
CA ARG A 374 -12.83 17.71 10.73
C ARG A 374 -13.76 16.59 10.27
N THR A 375 -13.32 15.35 10.34
CA THR A 375 -14.12 14.16 9.96
C THR A 375 -14.99 13.63 11.11
N GLY A 376 -15.04 14.32 12.26
CA GLY A 376 -15.78 13.89 13.44
C GLY A 376 -15.07 12.80 14.25
N GLY A 377 -13.82 12.50 13.93
CA GLY A 377 -13.01 11.54 14.67
C GLY A 377 -12.56 12.03 16.03
N THR A 378 -12.24 11.08 16.91
CA THR A 378 -11.72 11.37 18.25
C THR A 378 -10.20 11.45 18.20
N VAL A 379 -9.63 12.49 18.76
CA VAL A 379 -8.18 12.65 18.95
C VAL A 379 -7.82 12.53 20.42
N ASN A 380 -6.57 12.16 20.70
CA ASN A 380 -6.07 12.11 22.07
C ASN A 380 -5.54 13.50 22.46
N ASP A 381 -6.31 14.25 23.26
CA ASP A 381 -5.98 15.62 23.66
C ASP A 381 -4.64 15.73 24.39
N GLU A 382 -4.25 14.75 25.19
CA GLU A 382 -2.97 14.77 25.90
C GLU A 382 -1.78 14.64 24.93
N LEU A 383 -1.90 13.79 23.92
CA LEU A 383 -0.88 13.67 22.89
C LEU A 383 -0.82 14.91 22.00
N VAL A 384 -1.97 15.49 21.68
CA VAL A 384 -2.05 16.76 20.93
C VAL A 384 -1.32 17.88 21.67
N LYS A 385 -1.57 18.04 22.97
CA LYS A 385 -0.89 19.03 23.81
C LYS A 385 0.62 18.77 23.90
N ARG A 386 1.02 17.50 24.06
CA ARG A 386 2.45 17.12 24.09
C ARG A 386 3.15 17.44 22.78
N ALA A 387 2.52 17.10 21.64
CA ALA A 387 3.09 17.42 20.34
C ALA A 387 3.27 18.91 20.14
N TYR A 388 2.27 19.71 20.53
CA TYR A 388 2.37 21.15 20.44
C TYR A 388 3.44 21.73 21.38
N ALA A 389 3.51 21.27 22.63
CA ALA A 389 4.54 21.68 23.57
C ALA A 389 5.95 21.38 23.02
N PHE A 390 6.17 20.19 22.46
CA PHE A 390 7.43 19.81 21.81
C PHE A 390 7.78 20.75 20.67
N ILE A 391 6.83 21.08 19.80
CA ILE A 391 7.06 22.02 18.69
C ILE A 391 7.46 23.40 19.21
N ARG A 392 6.78 23.91 20.25
CA ARG A 392 7.10 25.24 20.85
C ARG A 392 8.46 25.26 21.50
N GLU A 393 8.87 24.17 22.13
CA GLU A 393 10.21 24.05 22.75
C GLU A 393 11.33 24.10 21.72
N HIS A 394 11.07 23.61 20.50
CA HIS A 394 12.07 23.50 19.43
C HIS A 394 11.95 24.61 18.38
N GLU A 395 11.06 25.59 18.58
CA GLU A 395 10.95 26.75 17.70
C GLU A 395 11.87 27.88 18.16
N HIS A 396 12.70 28.39 17.26
CA HIS A 396 13.61 29.49 17.47
C HIS A 396 13.49 30.51 16.34
N ASP A 397 12.98 31.70 16.62
CA ASP A 397 12.79 32.77 15.63
C ASP A 397 11.99 32.33 14.39
N GLY A 398 10.99 31.44 14.59
CA GLY A 398 10.17 30.89 13.54
C GLY A 398 10.77 29.66 12.82
N PHE A 399 12.03 29.31 13.12
CA PHE A 399 12.63 28.07 12.61
C PHE A 399 12.38 26.92 13.57
N PHE A 400 12.02 25.78 13.02
CA PHE A 400 11.95 24.54 13.78
C PHE A 400 13.32 23.84 13.73
N VAL A 401 13.95 23.71 14.88
CA VAL A 401 15.24 23.04 15.05
C VAL A 401 15.02 21.74 15.82
N PRO A 402 14.83 20.61 15.12
CA PRO A 402 14.51 19.35 15.77
C PRO A 402 15.64 18.88 16.69
N ALA A 403 15.26 18.19 17.78
CA ALA A 403 16.24 17.56 18.65
C ALA A 403 17.03 16.48 17.90
N PRO A 404 18.30 16.22 18.29
CA PRO A 404 19.04 15.07 17.80
C PRO A 404 18.30 13.78 18.13
N LEU A 405 18.28 12.82 17.20
CA LEU A 405 17.69 11.50 17.45
C LEU A 405 18.46 10.80 18.56
N VAL A 406 17.78 10.51 19.66
CA VAL A 406 18.38 9.80 20.81
C VAL A 406 18.53 8.32 20.48
N GLY A 407 19.73 7.77 20.63
CA GLY A 407 20.02 6.36 20.41
C GLY A 407 20.50 6.01 18.99
N VAL A 408 20.71 6.98 18.12
CA VAL A 408 21.37 6.79 16.83
C VAL A 408 22.88 7.01 16.98
N PRO A 409 23.76 6.16 16.37
CA PRO A 409 25.21 6.31 16.50
C PRO A 409 25.68 7.72 16.14
N LYS A 410 26.52 8.27 16.98
CA LYS A 410 26.94 9.66 17.01
C LYS A 410 27.90 10.08 15.89
N ASN A 411 27.48 9.99 14.67
CA ASN A 411 28.22 10.66 13.59
C ASN A 411 27.53 11.98 13.18
N GLY A 412 27.18 12.79 14.21
CA GLY A 412 26.55 14.10 14.03
C GLY A 412 25.03 14.00 13.94
N GLY A 413 24.34 14.12 15.05
CA GLY A 413 22.93 14.32 15.33
C GLY A 413 21.97 14.30 14.16
N TRP A 414 21.44 13.16 13.81
CA TRP A 414 20.38 13.05 12.82
C TRP A 414 19.11 13.67 13.37
N LYS A 415 18.51 14.54 12.59
CA LYS A 415 17.33 15.33 13.02
C LYS A 415 16.10 15.07 12.15
N THR A 416 16.26 14.28 11.09
CA THR A 416 15.20 13.92 10.14
C THR A 416 15.40 12.49 9.67
N TYR A 417 14.46 11.99 8.86
CA TYR A 417 14.63 10.71 8.17
C TYR A 417 15.81 10.66 7.17
N HIS A 418 16.47 11.76 6.93
CA HIS A 418 17.74 11.81 6.19
C HIS A 418 18.91 11.30 7.04
N ASP A 419 18.83 10.07 7.45
CA ASP A 419 19.74 9.41 8.38
C ASP A 419 21.20 9.29 7.89
N VAL A 420 21.48 9.67 6.66
CA VAL A 420 22.82 9.71 6.07
C VAL A 420 23.38 11.12 5.88
N LEU A 421 22.59 12.16 6.15
CA LEU A 421 23.00 13.55 6.05
C LEU A 421 23.03 14.17 7.45
N PRO A 422 24.21 14.33 8.07
CA PRO A 422 24.30 14.94 9.39
C PRO A 422 23.93 16.41 9.34
N TYR A 423 23.08 16.85 10.26
CA TYR A 423 22.72 18.23 10.48
C TYR A 423 23.35 18.74 11.77
N ASP A 424 23.79 19.97 11.77
CA ASP A 424 24.28 20.63 12.99
C ASP A 424 23.16 20.81 14.02
N ASP A 425 23.53 20.95 15.30
CA ASP A 425 22.54 21.03 16.40
C ASP A 425 21.59 22.22 16.31
N ASP A 426 22.00 23.29 15.66
CA ASP A 426 21.20 24.50 15.42
C ASP A 426 20.70 24.63 13.97
N ASP A 427 20.83 23.58 13.16
CA ASP A 427 20.34 23.58 11.78
C ASP A 427 18.84 23.32 11.70
N CYS A 428 18.23 23.91 10.67
CA CYS A 428 16.81 23.73 10.35
C CYS A 428 16.69 22.96 9.02
N PRO A 429 16.28 21.69 9.04
CA PRO A 429 15.96 20.95 7.83
C PRO A 429 14.74 21.56 7.14
N THR A 430 14.83 21.76 5.81
CA THR A 430 13.81 22.48 5.05
C THR A 430 12.48 21.74 5.00
N SER A 431 12.49 20.40 4.89
CA SER A 431 11.28 19.58 4.95
C SER A 431 10.55 19.75 6.29
N ASN A 432 11.27 19.68 7.42
CA ASN A 432 10.70 19.87 8.75
C ASN A 432 10.10 21.28 8.94
N GLN A 433 10.70 22.30 8.33
CA GLN A 433 10.15 23.66 8.39
C GLN A 433 8.80 23.78 7.67
N GLY A 434 8.66 23.10 6.53
CA GLY A 434 7.37 23.04 5.82
C GLY A 434 6.28 22.37 6.64
N PHE A 435 6.59 21.26 7.32
CA PHE A 435 5.66 20.59 8.22
C PHE A 435 5.39 21.41 9.49
N HIS A 436 6.36 22.15 10.00
CA HIS A 436 6.18 23.04 11.15
C HIS A 436 5.12 24.11 10.88
N CYS A 437 5.16 24.74 9.71
CA CYS A 437 4.13 25.70 9.30
C CYS A 437 2.72 25.06 9.30
N GLY A 438 2.61 23.83 8.75
CA GLY A 438 1.36 23.07 8.75
C GLY A 438 0.88 22.70 10.15
N ALA A 439 1.82 22.35 11.04
CA ALA A 439 1.54 21.99 12.42
C ALA A 439 1.04 23.20 13.25
N LEU A 440 1.56 24.40 13.00
CA LEU A 440 1.05 25.62 13.66
C LEU A 440 -0.37 25.96 13.19
N LEU A 441 -0.68 25.78 11.90
CA LEU A 441 -2.06 25.91 11.38
C LEU A 441 -2.99 24.89 12.05
N ALA A 442 -2.53 23.65 12.18
CA ALA A 442 -3.28 22.61 12.88
C ALA A 442 -3.48 22.97 14.36
N ALA A 443 -2.45 23.44 15.03
CA ALA A 443 -2.52 23.86 16.44
C ALA A 443 -3.48 25.02 16.66
N GLN A 444 -3.55 25.98 15.73
CA GLN A 444 -4.53 27.06 15.75
C GLN A 444 -5.95 26.51 15.63
N GLU A 445 -6.21 25.64 14.65
CA GLU A 445 -7.52 25.02 14.44
C GLU A 445 -7.97 24.14 15.62
N LEU A 446 -7.02 23.47 16.27
CA LEU A 446 -7.27 22.65 17.45
C LEU A 446 -7.44 23.47 18.74
N GLY A 447 -7.23 24.80 18.70
CA GLY A 447 -7.38 25.69 19.86
C GLY A 447 -6.23 25.58 20.86
N LEU A 448 -5.02 25.22 20.41
CA LEU A 448 -3.84 25.05 21.27
C LEU A 448 -3.07 26.35 21.55
N GLY A 449 -3.53 27.49 21.02
CA GLY A 449 -2.97 28.80 21.28
C GLY A 449 -1.91 29.28 20.28
N ALA A 450 -1.73 28.59 19.12
CA ALA A 450 -0.95 29.13 18.02
C ALA A 450 -1.66 30.35 17.43
N THR A 451 -0.92 31.44 17.18
CA THR A 451 -1.44 32.72 16.68
C THR A 451 -1.07 32.92 15.21
N ASP A 452 -1.77 33.83 14.52
CA ASP A 452 -1.40 34.24 13.15
C ASP A 452 0.04 34.77 13.10
N ALA A 453 0.49 35.48 14.12
CA ALA A 453 1.87 35.97 14.21
C ALA A 453 2.90 34.84 14.30
N ASP A 454 2.60 33.73 14.99
CA ASP A 454 3.47 32.54 15.03
C ASP A 454 3.55 31.90 13.65
N ILE A 455 2.40 31.74 12.98
CA ILE A 455 2.30 31.15 11.65
C ILE A 455 3.05 32.02 10.63
N ASP A 456 2.83 33.32 10.62
CA ASP A 456 3.49 34.25 9.67
C ASP A 456 5.01 34.27 9.88
N ARG A 457 5.47 34.21 11.13
CA ARG A 457 6.89 34.09 11.44
C ARG A 457 7.51 32.79 10.94
N ALA A 458 6.83 31.66 11.12
CA ALA A 458 7.30 30.37 10.62
C ALA A 458 7.32 30.32 9.08
N ILE A 459 6.32 30.90 8.42
CA ILE A 459 6.29 31.03 6.95
C ILE A 459 7.41 31.94 6.46
N ALA A 460 7.67 33.05 7.12
CA ALA A 460 8.80 33.93 6.77
C ALA A 460 10.14 33.22 6.90
N ALA A 461 10.33 32.45 7.98
CA ALA A 461 11.49 31.61 8.18
C ALA A 461 11.64 30.55 7.07
N TYR A 462 10.56 29.86 6.69
CA TYR A 462 10.58 28.88 5.59
C TYR A 462 10.98 29.53 4.27
N ARG A 463 10.38 30.67 3.91
CA ARG A 463 10.71 31.43 2.70
C ARG A 463 12.16 31.88 2.65
N SER A 464 12.75 32.21 3.80
CA SER A 464 14.13 32.65 3.90
C SER A 464 15.17 31.55 3.63
N LEU A 465 14.74 30.27 3.66
CA LEU A 465 15.61 29.14 3.28
C LEU A 465 15.86 29.08 1.76
N TYR A 466 15.03 29.73 0.94
CA TYR A 466 15.16 29.70 -0.49
C TYR A 466 16.51 30.29 -0.97
N ASN A 467 17.26 29.50 -1.72
CA ASN A 467 18.51 29.95 -2.33
C ASN A 467 18.21 30.60 -3.69
N ALA A 468 18.12 31.94 -3.70
CA ALA A 468 17.76 32.70 -4.89
C ALA A 468 18.84 32.62 -6.00
N GLU A 469 20.11 32.48 -5.63
CA GLU A 469 21.21 32.35 -6.60
C GLU A 469 21.10 31.04 -7.40
N ARG A 470 20.70 29.98 -6.72
CA ARG A 470 20.58 28.65 -7.30
C ARG A 470 19.17 28.27 -7.76
N GLY A 471 18.17 29.03 -7.34
CA GLY A 471 16.78 28.83 -7.74
C GLY A 471 16.12 27.58 -7.13
N PHE A 472 16.49 27.19 -5.91
CA PHE A 472 15.85 26.05 -5.24
C PHE A 472 15.79 26.19 -3.70
N MET A 473 14.98 25.33 -3.08
CA MET A 473 14.93 25.11 -1.64
C MET A 473 16.01 24.08 -1.25
N PRO A 474 17.02 24.43 -0.45
CA PRO A 474 18.07 23.49 -0.04
C PRO A 474 17.57 22.48 0.99
N THR A 475 18.34 21.42 1.27
CA THR A 475 17.99 20.42 2.27
C THR A 475 17.89 20.97 3.70
N SER A 476 18.69 21.99 4.01
CA SER A 476 18.61 22.71 5.30
C SER A 476 19.18 24.11 5.19
N ARG A 477 18.98 24.89 6.25
CA ARG A 477 19.50 26.25 6.36
C ARG A 477 21.02 26.34 6.16
N LYS A 478 21.77 25.38 6.69
CA LYS A 478 23.25 25.37 6.60
C LYS A 478 23.80 24.60 5.41
N LYS A 479 22.96 23.81 4.72
CA LYS A 479 23.36 23.02 3.55
C LYS A 479 22.81 23.61 2.26
N ALA A 480 23.12 24.91 2.05
CA ALA A 480 22.57 25.71 0.95
C ALA A 480 22.93 25.18 -0.48
N ASP A 481 23.95 24.32 -0.59
CA ASP A 481 24.42 23.72 -1.83
C ASP A 481 23.88 22.31 -2.08
N THR A 482 22.99 21.81 -1.23
CA THR A 482 22.37 20.48 -1.40
C THR A 482 20.91 20.62 -1.76
N LEU A 483 20.50 19.97 -2.85
CA LEU A 483 19.12 19.91 -3.30
C LEU A 483 18.44 18.68 -2.69
N GLY A 484 17.30 18.90 -2.02
CA GLY A 484 16.47 17.84 -1.47
C GLY A 484 15.18 17.66 -2.28
N GLN A 485 14.82 16.42 -2.53
CA GLN A 485 13.58 16.07 -3.23
C GLN A 485 12.33 16.37 -2.37
N ASP A 486 12.47 16.29 -1.05
CA ASP A 486 11.38 16.40 -0.07
C ASP A 486 11.15 17.83 0.44
N THR A 487 11.98 18.78 0.04
CA THR A 487 11.98 20.14 0.62
C THR A 487 10.66 20.90 0.48
N LEU A 488 9.86 20.60 -0.55
CA LEU A 488 8.53 21.18 -0.77
C LEU A 488 7.39 20.34 -0.20
N TYR A 489 7.68 19.15 0.32
CA TYR A 489 6.64 18.20 0.69
C TYR A 489 5.73 18.71 1.82
N GLY A 490 6.31 19.34 2.85
CA GLY A 490 5.55 19.97 3.91
C GLY A 490 4.63 21.10 3.43
N ALA A 491 5.07 21.88 2.43
CA ALA A 491 4.25 22.92 1.81
C ALA A 491 3.09 22.31 0.99
N THR A 492 3.33 21.23 0.27
CA THR A 492 2.31 20.51 -0.49
C THR A 492 1.24 19.93 0.43
N LEU A 493 1.63 19.26 1.50
CA LEU A 493 0.71 18.72 2.49
C LEU A 493 -0.09 19.85 3.17
N THR A 494 0.57 20.95 3.55
CA THR A 494 -0.09 22.09 4.15
C THR A 494 -1.13 22.72 3.22
N TYR A 495 -0.82 22.84 1.95
CA TYR A 495 -1.81 23.29 0.98
C TYR A 495 -2.97 22.31 0.82
N ALA A 496 -2.69 21.02 0.70
CA ALA A 496 -3.73 20.00 0.60
C ALA A 496 -4.67 20.01 1.81
N VAL A 497 -4.14 20.14 3.03
CA VAL A 497 -4.95 20.11 4.26
C VAL A 497 -5.64 21.45 4.53
N PHE A 498 -4.91 22.57 4.45
CA PHE A 498 -5.38 23.88 4.92
C PHE A 498 -5.68 24.88 3.80
N GLY A 499 -5.26 24.62 2.55
CA GLY A 499 -5.38 25.57 1.43
C GLY A 499 -4.43 26.77 1.55
N LYS A 500 -3.39 26.67 2.40
CA LYS A 500 -2.47 27.77 2.66
C LYS A 500 -1.19 27.62 1.85
N ASN A 501 -0.87 28.60 0.99
CA ASN A 501 0.42 28.68 0.32
C ASN A 501 1.50 29.18 1.29
N LEU A 502 2.54 28.37 1.46
CA LEU A 502 3.68 28.71 2.32
C LEU A 502 4.76 29.48 1.57
N LEU A 503 4.97 29.18 0.30
CA LEU A 503 6.00 29.77 -0.56
C LEU A 503 5.37 30.71 -1.59
N THR A 504 6.20 31.50 -2.26
CA THR A 504 5.76 32.32 -3.41
C THR A 504 5.76 31.53 -4.70
N ASP A 505 5.01 31.99 -5.71
CA ASP A 505 4.98 31.37 -7.04
C ASP A 505 6.40 31.29 -7.63
N GLU A 506 7.17 32.37 -7.50
CA GLU A 506 8.55 32.43 -7.98
C GLU A 506 9.41 31.33 -7.33
N GLN A 507 9.35 31.17 -6.00
CA GLN A 507 10.15 30.19 -5.27
C GLN A 507 9.82 28.76 -5.68
N VAL A 508 8.53 28.43 -5.79
CA VAL A 508 8.08 27.08 -6.16
C VAL A 508 8.40 26.78 -7.61
N LEU A 509 8.10 27.70 -8.53
CA LEU A 509 8.36 27.49 -9.95
C LEU A 509 9.85 27.44 -10.28
N ALA A 510 10.68 28.24 -9.59
CA ALA A 510 12.14 28.16 -9.74
C ALA A 510 12.69 26.83 -9.24
N HIS A 511 12.24 26.36 -8.06
CA HIS A 511 12.62 25.05 -7.53
C HIS A 511 12.22 23.91 -8.49
N PHE A 512 10.99 23.93 -8.98
CA PHE A 512 10.48 22.96 -9.95
C PHE A 512 11.37 22.92 -11.22
N ARG A 513 11.63 24.07 -11.84
CA ARG A 513 12.47 24.14 -13.05
C ARG A 513 13.90 23.67 -12.80
N THR A 514 14.49 24.04 -11.66
CA THR A 514 15.84 23.59 -11.30
C THR A 514 15.85 22.08 -11.09
N SER A 515 14.87 21.52 -10.37
CA SER A 515 14.74 20.09 -10.14
C SER A 515 14.59 19.31 -11.46
N GLU A 516 13.75 19.78 -12.38
CA GLU A 516 13.59 19.17 -13.71
C GLU A 516 14.87 19.20 -14.54
N LYS A 517 15.65 20.26 -14.43
CA LYS A 517 16.92 20.39 -15.15
C LYS A 517 18.01 19.44 -14.64
N VAL A 518 18.04 19.16 -13.34
CA VAL A 518 19.12 18.39 -12.70
C VAL A 518 18.75 16.95 -12.35
N LYS A 519 17.49 16.57 -12.51
CA LYS A 519 17.05 15.19 -12.25
C LYS A 519 17.74 14.18 -13.17
N SER A 520 17.90 12.96 -12.69
CA SER A 520 18.30 11.83 -13.53
C SER A 520 17.17 11.43 -14.49
N PRO A 521 17.43 10.59 -15.50
CA PRO A 521 16.38 10.04 -16.36
C PRO A 521 15.27 9.28 -15.58
N TYR A 522 15.56 8.89 -14.34
CA TYR A 522 14.67 8.08 -13.50
C TYR A 522 13.97 8.86 -12.37
N GLY A 523 14.32 10.10 -12.15
CA GLY A 523 13.73 10.98 -11.15
C GLY A 523 14.75 11.87 -10.44
N LEU A 524 14.27 12.77 -9.59
CA LEU A 524 15.11 13.59 -8.73
C LEU A 524 15.65 12.71 -7.58
N ARG A 525 16.90 12.89 -7.23
CA ARG A 525 17.49 12.22 -6.06
C ARG A 525 16.91 12.78 -4.78
N VAL A 526 16.67 11.92 -3.80
CA VAL A 526 16.20 12.37 -2.48
C VAL A 526 17.14 13.44 -1.93
N ILE A 527 18.45 13.21 -2.05
CA ILE A 527 19.47 14.21 -1.74
C ILE A 527 20.52 14.21 -2.84
N SER A 528 20.90 15.40 -3.28
CA SER A 528 21.95 15.60 -4.31
C SER A 528 22.73 16.88 -4.08
N GLN A 529 23.84 17.03 -4.80
CA GLN A 529 24.49 18.33 -4.96
C GLN A 529 23.57 19.26 -5.78
N ALA A 530 23.85 20.55 -5.76
CA ALA A 530 23.06 21.56 -6.47
C ALA A 530 22.95 21.33 -8.00
N ASP A 531 23.92 20.66 -8.61
CA ASP A 531 23.92 20.27 -10.02
C ASP A 531 23.27 18.91 -10.29
N GLY A 532 22.68 18.30 -9.26
CA GLY A 532 22.05 16.98 -9.32
C GLY A 532 23.03 15.82 -9.20
N ALA A 533 24.33 16.04 -9.03
CA ALA A 533 25.30 14.97 -8.82
C ALA A 533 25.07 14.27 -7.46
N LEU A 534 25.48 13.00 -7.38
CA LEU A 534 25.44 12.26 -6.13
C LEU A 534 26.32 12.93 -5.07
N LEU A 535 25.86 12.92 -3.83
CA LEU A 535 26.71 13.28 -2.71
C LEU A 535 27.89 12.29 -2.60
N PRO A 536 29.07 12.73 -2.14
CA PRO A 536 30.19 11.84 -1.90
C PRO A 536 29.80 10.67 -0.98
N GLY A 537 30.16 9.45 -1.41
CA GLY A 537 29.82 8.22 -0.66
C GLY A 537 28.44 7.62 -0.93
N HIS A 538 27.60 8.26 -1.74
CA HIS A 538 26.27 7.74 -2.12
C HIS A 538 26.30 7.00 -3.44
N SER A 539 25.59 5.88 -3.54
CA SER A 539 25.61 5.02 -4.73
C SER A 539 24.56 5.38 -5.79
N GLY A 540 23.58 6.21 -5.48
CA GLY A 540 22.41 6.47 -6.34
C GLY A 540 21.45 5.30 -6.51
N VAL A 541 21.73 4.18 -5.84
CA VAL A 541 20.91 2.96 -5.89
C VAL A 541 20.05 2.84 -4.63
N TYR A 542 20.63 3.13 -3.48
CA TYR A 542 19.96 3.02 -2.19
C TYR A 542 19.17 4.29 -1.84
N CYS A 543 18.23 4.19 -0.91
CA CYS A 543 17.22 5.15 -0.45
C CYS A 543 17.56 6.62 -0.74
N TRP A 544 18.68 7.11 -0.20
CA TRP A 544 19.01 8.54 -0.22
C TRP A 544 19.62 9.03 -1.52
N GLY A 545 20.20 8.16 -2.30
CA GLY A 545 20.66 8.43 -3.67
C GLY A 545 19.64 8.02 -4.72
N GLY A 546 18.57 7.32 -4.32
CA GLY A 546 17.44 6.95 -5.18
C GLY A 546 16.45 8.09 -5.37
N SER A 547 15.32 7.79 -5.98
CA SER A 547 14.20 8.70 -6.16
C SER A 547 12.94 8.10 -5.53
N TRP A 548 12.26 8.89 -4.70
CA TRP A 548 11.01 8.51 -4.03
C TRP A 548 9.81 9.10 -4.78
N PHE A 549 8.86 8.26 -5.11
CA PHE A 549 7.73 8.65 -5.94
C PHE A 549 6.91 9.79 -5.34
N LEU A 550 6.51 9.69 -4.07
CA LEU A 550 5.61 10.67 -3.47
C LEU A 550 6.26 12.06 -3.32
N ASN A 551 7.59 12.12 -3.17
CA ASN A 551 8.31 13.39 -3.13
C ASN A 551 8.30 14.08 -4.50
N ASP A 552 8.55 13.36 -5.60
CA ASP A 552 8.41 13.91 -6.95
C ASP A 552 6.97 14.36 -7.21
N ALA A 553 6.00 13.52 -6.86
CA ALA A 553 4.58 13.85 -7.04
C ALA A 553 4.18 15.11 -6.25
N ALA A 554 4.67 15.26 -5.01
CA ALA A 554 4.40 16.44 -4.20
C ALA A 554 4.97 17.72 -4.83
N ASN A 555 6.19 17.65 -5.36
CA ASN A 555 6.82 18.78 -6.07
C ASN A 555 6.01 19.18 -7.31
N TYR A 556 5.57 18.22 -8.11
CA TYR A 556 4.77 18.46 -9.31
C TYR A 556 3.40 19.07 -8.95
N LEU A 557 2.73 18.50 -7.96
CA LEU A 557 1.43 19.00 -7.51
C LEU A 557 1.52 20.42 -6.93
N LEU A 558 2.57 20.74 -6.19
CA LEU A 558 2.75 22.10 -5.70
C LEU A 558 3.09 23.09 -6.82
N ALA A 559 3.88 22.67 -7.81
CA ALA A 559 4.17 23.50 -8.97
C ALA A 559 2.89 23.85 -9.74
N GLU A 560 1.95 22.90 -9.87
CA GLU A 560 0.62 23.13 -10.44
C GLU A 560 -0.19 24.17 -9.65
N VAL A 561 -0.18 24.07 -8.31
CA VAL A 561 -0.84 25.05 -7.42
C VAL A 561 -0.30 26.45 -7.66
N HIS A 562 0.97 26.59 -7.98
CA HIS A 562 1.66 27.84 -8.23
C HIS A 562 1.76 28.24 -9.71
N GLY A 563 0.94 27.64 -10.59
CA GLY A 563 0.74 28.08 -11.97
C GLY A 563 1.61 27.39 -13.01
N ALA A 564 2.25 26.26 -12.71
CA ALA A 564 2.82 25.39 -13.76
C ALA A 564 1.70 24.86 -14.67
N ASP A 565 2.04 24.59 -15.94
CA ASP A 565 1.07 24.09 -16.91
C ASP A 565 0.51 22.73 -16.44
N PRO A 566 -0.79 22.65 -16.25
CA PRO A 566 -1.44 21.41 -15.83
C PRO A 566 -1.18 20.21 -16.73
N ALA A 567 -1.12 20.42 -18.03
CA ALA A 567 -0.89 19.34 -18.98
C ALA A 567 0.56 18.81 -18.87
N GLU A 568 1.52 19.71 -18.60
CA GLU A 568 2.89 19.32 -18.30
C GLU A 568 2.98 18.50 -17.00
N ILE A 569 2.32 18.94 -15.94
CA ILE A 569 2.29 18.23 -14.65
C ILE A 569 1.65 16.85 -14.80
N ASP A 570 0.51 16.76 -15.49
CA ASP A 570 -0.15 15.48 -15.73
C ASP A 570 0.75 14.51 -16.51
N ARG A 571 1.47 14.98 -17.51
CA ARG A 571 2.43 14.18 -18.28
C ARG A 571 3.60 13.71 -17.40
N LEU A 572 4.19 14.59 -16.58
CA LEU A 572 5.30 14.25 -15.69
C LEU A 572 4.90 13.23 -14.63
N LEU A 573 3.70 13.37 -14.06
CA LEU A 573 3.14 12.40 -13.10
C LEU A 573 2.92 11.05 -13.77
N ALA A 574 2.33 11.01 -14.96
CA ALA A 574 2.12 9.76 -15.69
C ALA A 574 3.45 9.05 -15.98
N GLU A 575 4.44 9.77 -16.52
CA GLU A 575 5.78 9.23 -16.79
C GLU A 575 6.46 8.71 -15.50
N ARG A 576 6.25 9.40 -14.38
CA ARG A 576 6.84 9.01 -13.11
C ARG A 576 6.19 7.74 -12.56
N ILE A 577 4.86 7.63 -12.66
CA ILE A 577 4.12 6.41 -12.28
C ILE A 577 4.53 5.24 -13.19
N GLU A 578 4.61 5.45 -14.49
CA GLU A 578 5.06 4.41 -15.43
C GLU A 578 6.41 3.81 -15.05
N ARG A 579 7.35 4.65 -14.61
CA ARG A 579 8.66 4.17 -14.14
C ARG A 579 8.57 3.35 -12.86
N GLU A 580 7.72 3.76 -11.90
CA GLU A 580 7.51 3.00 -10.66
C GLU A 580 6.99 1.59 -10.93
N ILE A 581 5.99 1.49 -11.78
CA ILE A 581 5.30 0.23 -12.04
C ILE A 581 5.87 -0.55 -13.23
N ALA A 582 7.01 -0.12 -13.82
CA ALA A 582 7.55 -0.72 -15.04
C ALA A 582 7.92 -2.22 -14.92
N HIS A 583 8.37 -2.63 -13.75
CA HIS A 583 8.88 -3.98 -13.50
C HIS A 583 7.91 -4.85 -12.71
N VAL A 584 7.12 -4.23 -11.86
CA VAL A 584 6.11 -4.87 -11.01
C VAL A 584 4.98 -3.86 -10.81
N PRO A 585 3.71 -4.27 -10.81
CA PRO A 585 2.60 -3.35 -10.56
C PRO A 585 2.52 -3.02 -9.05
N ALA A 586 3.54 -2.33 -8.57
CA ALA A 586 3.69 -1.93 -7.18
C ALA A 586 4.54 -0.67 -7.08
N PHE A 587 4.32 0.11 -6.02
CA PHE A 587 5.16 1.27 -5.71
C PHE A 587 6.19 0.85 -4.67
N ASN A 588 7.45 1.04 -5.01
CA ASN A 588 8.58 0.65 -4.21
C ASN A 588 9.03 1.79 -3.27
N GLU A 589 9.90 1.49 -2.32
CA GLU A 589 10.48 2.50 -1.45
C GLU A 589 11.23 3.57 -2.25
N SER A 590 12.02 3.13 -3.22
CA SER A 590 12.69 4.02 -4.16
C SER A 590 12.97 3.32 -5.50
N ILE A 591 13.28 4.11 -6.51
CA ILE A 591 13.91 3.62 -7.74
C ILE A 591 15.33 4.15 -7.84
N SER A 592 16.22 3.34 -8.38
CA SER A 592 17.61 3.74 -8.63
C SER A 592 17.68 4.87 -9.64
N THR A 593 18.37 5.96 -9.31
CA THR A 593 18.62 7.07 -10.23
C THR A 593 19.75 6.79 -11.24
N VAL A 594 20.35 5.60 -11.17
CA VAL A 594 21.40 5.14 -12.10
C VAL A 594 20.80 4.27 -13.21
N ASN A 595 19.87 3.35 -12.88
CA ASN A 595 19.38 2.36 -13.83
C ASN A 595 17.85 2.15 -13.81
N GLY A 596 17.11 2.91 -12.98
CA GLY A 596 15.65 2.82 -12.90
C GLY A 596 15.11 1.58 -12.23
N GLN A 597 15.95 0.71 -11.68
CA GLN A 597 15.49 -0.51 -11.02
C GLN A 597 14.85 -0.20 -9.67
N PRO A 598 13.79 -0.93 -9.31
CA PRO A 598 13.20 -0.85 -7.97
C PRO A 598 14.22 -1.18 -6.89
N HIS A 599 14.14 -0.46 -5.78
CA HIS A 599 14.98 -0.68 -4.62
C HIS A 599 14.18 -0.52 -3.32
N GLY A 600 14.64 -1.18 -2.26
CA GLY A 600 14.02 -1.16 -0.95
C GLY A 600 12.77 -2.04 -0.87
N ASN A 601 11.77 -1.59 -0.14
CA ASN A 601 10.53 -2.34 0.06
C ASN A 601 9.61 -2.27 -1.16
N ILE A 602 9.08 -3.42 -1.56
CA ILE A 602 7.93 -3.51 -2.45
C ILE A 602 6.67 -3.17 -1.63
N LEU A 603 5.71 -2.46 -2.22
CA LEU A 603 4.51 -1.98 -1.53
C LEU A 603 4.88 -1.08 -0.34
N TYR A 604 5.56 0.01 -0.63
CA TYR A 604 5.96 0.97 0.39
C TYR A 604 4.83 1.92 0.76
N SER A 605 4.60 2.06 2.05
CA SER A 605 3.44 2.75 2.64
C SER A 605 3.32 4.22 2.28
N TRP A 606 4.43 4.94 2.25
CA TRP A 606 4.47 6.36 1.93
C TRP A 606 3.73 6.71 0.64
N ASN A 607 3.92 5.91 -0.40
CA ASN A 607 3.32 6.14 -1.71
C ASN A 607 1.79 6.04 -1.70
N SER A 608 1.21 5.33 -0.73
CA SER A 608 -0.24 5.14 -0.60
C SER A 608 -1.01 6.44 -0.41
N GLY A 609 -0.36 7.50 0.08
CA GLY A 609 -0.98 8.80 0.24
C GLY A 609 -1.22 9.56 -1.06
N TYR A 610 -0.63 9.13 -2.19
CA TYR A 610 -0.73 9.84 -3.47
C TYR A 610 -2.16 10.06 -3.97
N PRO A 611 -3.06 9.06 -4.01
CA PRO A 611 -4.41 9.28 -4.50
C PRO A 611 -5.18 10.34 -3.71
N TRP A 612 -5.03 10.33 -2.38
CA TRP A 612 -5.64 11.34 -1.52
C TRP A 612 -5.05 12.73 -1.79
N LEU A 613 -3.73 12.85 -1.83
CA LEU A 613 -3.03 14.11 -2.06
C LEU A 613 -3.40 14.72 -3.41
N ARG A 614 -3.40 13.90 -4.47
CA ARG A 614 -3.79 14.29 -5.83
C ARG A 614 -5.24 14.76 -5.89
N LYS A 615 -6.16 13.96 -5.35
CA LYS A 615 -7.61 14.27 -5.30
C LYS A 615 -7.85 15.60 -4.56
N GLU A 616 -7.22 15.80 -3.41
CA GLU A 616 -7.44 16.99 -2.59
C GLU A 616 -6.92 18.26 -3.28
N ILE A 617 -5.74 18.20 -3.89
CA ILE A 617 -5.18 19.33 -4.63
C ILE A 617 -6.04 19.65 -5.86
N ARG A 618 -6.45 18.65 -6.65
CA ARG A 618 -7.36 18.85 -7.78
C ARG A 618 -8.66 19.50 -7.34
N ARG A 619 -9.25 19.05 -6.24
CA ARG A 619 -10.47 19.63 -5.66
C ARG A 619 -10.28 21.10 -5.31
N ARG A 620 -9.16 21.48 -4.68
CA ARG A 620 -8.84 22.86 -4.33
C ARG A 620 -8.62 23.75 -5.55
N LEU A 621 -8.07 23.21 -6.61
CA LEU A 621 -7.89 23.89 -7.90
C LEU A 621 -9.18 23.94 -8.75
N GLY A 622 -10.32 23.42 -8.22
CA GLY A 622 -11.59 23.37 -8.94
C GLY A 622 -11.60 22.40 -10.13
N ARG A 623 -10.68 21.45 -10.18
CA ARG A 623 -10.61 20.43 -11.24
C ARG A 623 -11.58 19.30 -10.95
N THR A 624 -12.67 19.28 -11.67
CA THR A 624 -13.69 18.24 -11.62
C THR A 624 -13.53 17.26 -12.80
N GLY A 625 -14.03 16.05 -12.65
CA GLY A 625 -13.99 15.01 -13.68
C GLY A 625 -12.86 14.00 -13.50
N PRO A 626 -12.75 13.01 -14.41
CA PRO A 626 -11.74 11.96 -14.37
C PRO A 626 -10.32 12.52 -14.30
N ASP A 627 -9.43 11.82 -13.61
CA ASP A 627 -8.03 12.22 -13.59
C ASP A 627 -7.34 11.79 -14.90
N PRO A 628 -6.74 12.71 -15.67
CA PRO A 628 -6.07 12.38 -16.92
C PRO A 628 -4.84 11.49 -16.72
N VAL A 629 -4.16 11.60 -15.58
CA VAL A 629 -3.02 10.73 -15.23
C VAL A 629 -3.49 9.29 -15.09
N ASP A 630 -4.56 9.07 -14.34
CA ASP A 630 -5.15 7.75 -14.13
C ASP A 630 -5.61 7.14 -15.46
N ALA A 631 -6.30 7.92 -16.30
CA ALA A 631 -6.76 7.47 -17.60
C ALA A 631 -5.59 7.07 -18.53
N ALA A 632 -4.48 7.82 -18.51
CA ALA A 632 -3.29 7.51 -19.30
C ALA A 632 -2.64 6.20 -18.84
N ILE A 633 -2.53 5.99 -17.52
CA ILE A 633 -1.94 4.77 -16.97
C ILE A 633 -2.84 3.55 -17.20
N ASP A 634 -4.16 3.68 -16.99
CA ASP A 634 -5.12 2.60 -17.26
C ASP A 634 -5.02 2.16 -18.73
N ALA A 635 -4.98 3.11 -19.67
CA ALA A 635 -4.82 2.82 -21.09
C ALA A 635 -3.50 2.07 -21.37
N LYS A 636 -2.40 2.48 -20.75
CA LYS A 636 -1.09 1.83 -20.91
C LYS A 636 -1.05 0.42 -20.33
N LEU A 637 -1.68 0.20 -19.20
CA LEU A 637 -1.80 -1.12 -18.57
C LEU A 637 -2.81 -2.03 -19.29
N GLY A 638 -3.56 -1.50 -20.26
CA GLY A 638 -4.66 -2.21 -20.89
C GLY A 638 -5.81 -2.49 -19.92
N VAL A 639 -5.98 -1.62 -18.92
CA VAL A 639 -7.07 -1.73 -17.96
C VAL A 639 -8.28 -0.95 -18.48
N VAL A 640 -9.44 -1.57 -18.44
CA VAL A 640 -10.71 -0.97 -18.80
C VAL A 640 -11.70 -1.09 -17.66
N ARG A 641 -12.66 -0.16 -17.62
CA ARG A 641 -13.79 -0.25 -16.70
C ARG A 641 -15.02 -0.78 -17.42
N GLU A 642 -15.58 -1.82 -16.89
CA GLU A 642 -16.81 -2.42 -17.41
C GLU A 642 -17.72 -2.82 -16.25
N HIS A 643 -18.98 -2.41 -16.29
CA HIS A 643 -19.95 -2.69 -15.23
C HIS A 643 -19.44 -2.36 -13.82
N ASP A 644 -18.82 -1.18 -13.66
CA ASP A 644 -18.22 -0.69 -12.41
C ASP A 644 -17.04 -1.52 -11.88
N MET A 645 -16.44 -2.36 -12.72
CA MET A 645 -15.26 -3.14 -12.37
C MET A 645 -14.07 -2.82 -13.26
N LEU A 646 -12.89 -2.84 -12.65
CA LEU A 646 -11.61 -2.77 -13.35
C LEU A 646 -11.23 -4.17 -13.87
N ARG A 647 -10.84 -4.26 -15.12
CA ARG A 647 -10.32 -5.50 -15.71
C ARG A 647 -9.21 -5.26 -16.73
N ILE A 648 -8.35 -6.26 -16.89
CA ILE A 648 -7.36 -6.27 -17.96
C ILE A 648 -8.10 -6.59 -19.27
N ASN A 649 -7.92 -5.74 -20.27
CA ASN A 649 -8.41 -6.00 -21.62
C ASN A 649 -7.50 -7.03 -22.30
N ARG A 650 -8.08 -8.00 -23.02
CA ARG A 650 -7.32 -9.05 -23.75
C ARG A 650 -6.64 -8.51 -24.99
#